data_e24fbad397649a3013fd0e018a1e94e7
#
_entry.id   e24fbad397649a3013fd0e018a1e94e7
#
_cell.length_a   1.000
_cell.length_b   1.000
_cell.length_c   1.000
_cell.angle_alpha   90.00
_cell.angle_beta   90.00
_cell.angle_gamma   90.00
#
_symmetry.space_group_name_H-M   'P 1'
#
loop_
_entity.id
_entity.type
_entity.pdbx_description
1 polymer ?
#
loop_
_entity_poly.entity_id
_entity_poly.type
_entity_poly.pdbx_seq_one_letter_code
_entity_poly.pdbx_strand_id
1 'polypeptide(L)'
;MKLYAIDNLVSQTARTAEPWRFENQASGRFADKDAFMEYRKKPGTKHLHYSAFEGLDPLLRVTDSNKAVVMHGVVADYDATITDAERAQVLDRVKVDFRPMWVSRTFSGGARLVWAFEEPVCVPSNEVAKAFLKMFRKKMKISSVFPGLDEEALANPATYYEAGTDWKQVSEDVVPRNLVWQWMAQSGESLRWDKQYQAIPVGKVLEEVTRQYPGRWQGPFEIGARGVRFWDPSADNESAAVVRESGMQCFTGPAAFVPWGAILGTKFVQEYEADRLGQVIATLWFDGREYWRQGENGRFQSLGREDMRLWLKSKHGLSANVPKGESCSEVDHALRMVQETKRVVCAAPIVLKPAGLIRVGGQAVLNVSTVKVIEPAAEPVEWGEGFPWLAQFLDGFFEPPEQLPYFLAWLKRFYETGWRRALLPGQAAFLCGEKDQGKNLMSGVIVSKLVGGHVDAADYLTGQTKFSGGFFEMPLWSMDDVTPLADSAKHRHYTALLKKMVANRIFSADEKFKKVQTVEWCGRIIVTANLDPESIRVLPALDVSNQDKVCLFRVKTMDRNFPADVVEVITGELPYFGRWLIDWEMPEHVVGTSRYGVKAYIEESLQAEARQSSDTAQFEELLGAFLKQLATGTKEWVGTATDLMAQLANVEGFGPLLRDVTPSRIGRLLARMEGCGYLDFERNKTARLWRVDVGKFWNRESINEVPF
;
A
#
# COMPACT_ATOMS: atom_id res chain seq x y z
N MET A 1 48.70 33.22 16.44
CA MET A 1 48.12 32.31 15.44
C MET A 1 48.61 30.91 15.72
N LYS A 2 47.71 29.95 15.84
CA LYS A 2 48.05 28.54 15.99
C LYS A 2 48.08 27.89 14.61
N LEU A 3 49.22 27.32 14.24
CA LEU A 3 49.43 26.63 12.99
C LEU A 3 49.60 25.14 13.23
N TYR A 4 49.09 24.32 12.35
CA TYR A 4 49.27 22.88 12.38
C TYR A 4 50.22 22.48 11.26
N ALA A 5 51.25 21.72 11.57
CA ALA A 5 52.14 21.15 10.60
C ALA A 5 52.04 19.63 10.62
N ILE A 6 52.24 19.02 9.47
CA ILE A 6 52.21 17.56 9.30
C ILE A 6 53.53 17.15 8.65
N ASP A 7 54.25 16.31 9.33
CA ASP A 7 55.51 15.78 8.86
C ASP A 7 55.32 14.58 7.93
N ASN A 8 56.26 14.37 7.00
CA ASN A 8 56.32 13.21 6.11
C ASN A 8 55.12 13.01 5.18
N LEU A 9 54.85 13.97 4.35
CA LEU A 9 53.86 13.81 3.31
C LEU A 9 54.35 12.88 2.21
N VAL A 10 53.47 11.96 1.76
CA VAL A 10 53.68 11.14 0.57
C VAL A 10 53.83 12.04 -0.66
N SER A 11 54.69 11.64 -1.58
CA SER A 11 55.09 12.43 -2.76
C SER A 11 53.88 12.96 -3.55
N GLN A 12 54.07 14.04 -4.27
CA GLN A 12 53.06 14.73 -5.05
C GLN A 12 52.35 13.84 -6.09
N THR A 13 53.03 12.79 -6.56
CA THR A 13 52.48 11.79 -7.48
C THR A 13 51.40 10.88 -6.85
N ALA A 14 51.40 10.71 -5.54
CA ALA A 14 50.35 9.98 -4.85
C ALA A 14 49.04 10.78 -4.67
N ARG A 15 49.06 12.06 -5.02
CA ARG A 15 47.92 12.99 -4.94
C ARG A 15 46.75 12.59 -5.84
N THR A 16 47.02 11.96 -6.95
CA THR A 16 46.00 11.72 -8.01
C THR A 16 45.36 10.36 -7.96
N ALA A 17 45.94 9.40 -7.25
CA ALA A 17 45.49 8.00 -7.28
C ALA A 17 44.76 7.50 -6.01
N GLU A 18 45.08 8.07 -4.85
CA GLU A 18 44.46 7.65 -3.58
C GLU A 18 44.31 8.81 -2.54
N PRO A 19 43.45 8.61 -1.51
CA PRO A 19 43.37 9.55 -0.40
C PRO A 19 44.75 9.75 0.21
N TRP A 20 45.09 11.01 0.49
CA TRP A 20 46.36 11.37 1.09
C TRP A 20 46.58 10.63 2.40
N ARG A 21 47.63 9.82 2.44
CA ARG A 21 48.12 9.19 3.65
C ARG A 21 49.43 9.84 4.04
N PHE A 22 49.61 10.02 5.31
CA PHE A 22 50.86 10.51 5.87
C PHE A 22 51.57 9.31 6.49
N GLU A 23 52.84 9.12 6.13
CA GLU A 23 53.68 8.12 6.79
C GLU A 23 54.34 8.75 8.02
N ASN A 24 54.44 8.04 9.13
CA ASN A 24 55.10 8.49 10.35
C ASN A 24 54.68 9.86 10.88
N GLN A 25 53.49 9.97 11.22
CA GLN A 25 52.80 11.23 11.35
C GLN A 25 53.02 11.89 12.68
N ALA A 26 53.60 13.06 12.63
CA ALA A 26 53.49 14.04 13.68
C ALA A 26 52.73 15.24 13.17
N SER A 27 51.50 15.47 13.65
CA SER A 27 50.90 16.79 13.52
C SER A 27 51.32 17.61 14.73
N GLY A 28 52.07 18.69 14.46
CA GLY A 28 52.49 19.62 15.47
C GLY A 28 51.58 20.83 15.58
N ARG A 29 51.19 21.20 16.79
CA ARG A 29 50.51 22.46 17.08
C ARG A 29 51.53 23.47 17.58
N PHE A 30 51.71 24.57 16.87
CA PHE A 30 52.67 25.58 17.29
C PHE A 30 52.01 26.59 18.23
N ALA A 31 52.67 26.81 19.37
CA ALA A 31 52.18 27.72 20.40
C ALA A 31 52.24 29.19 19.95
N ASP A 32 53.29 29.50 19.21
CA ASP A 32 53.61 30.86 18.78
C ASP A 32 54.33 30.88 17.41
N LYS A 33 54.63 32.08 16.97
CA LYS A 33 55.31 32.39 15.69
C LYS A 33 56.72 31.79 15.66
N ASP A 34 57.46 31.90 16.75
CA ASP A 34 58.87 31.50 16.78
C ASP A 34 58.96 29.96 16.72
N ALA A 35 58.11 29.25 17.42
CA ALA A 35 58.01 27.80 17.32
C ALA A 35 57.67 27.36 15.88
N PHE A 36 56.78 28.08 15.18
CA PHE A 36 56.47 27.82 13.77
C PHE A 36 57.66 28.11 12.85
N MET A 37 58.39 29.21 13.07
CA MET A 37 59.56 29.57 12.27
C MET A 37 60.69 28.58 12.42
N GLU A 38 60.94 28.07 13.64
CA GLU A 38 61.92 27.02 13.90
C GLU A 38 61.54 25.70 13.26
N TYR A 39 60.26 25.28 13.37
CA TYR A 39 59.75 24.08 12.72
C TYR A 39 59.99 24.14 11.22
N ARG A 40 59.68 25.26 10.59
CA ARG A 40 59.84 25.53 9.15
C ARG A 40 61.26 25.33 8.63
N LYS A 41 62.24 25.57 9.43
CA LYS A 41 63.65 25.41 9.07
C LYS A 41 64.10 23.94 9.07
N LYS A 42 63.32 23.03 9.66
CA LYS A 42 63.67 21.58 9.74
C LYS A 42 63.57 20.94 8.37
N PRO A 43 64.62 20.18 7.94
CA PRO A 43 64.54 19.38 6.74
C PRO A 43 63.39 18.35 6.83
N GLY A 44 62.63 18.16 5.76
CA GLY A 44 61.53 17.20 5.69
C GLY A 44 60.14 17.74 6.01
N THR A 45 59.98 18.97 6.51
CA THR A 45 58.70 19.63 6.69
C THR A 45 58.08 19.96 5.34
N LYS A 46 56.92 19.39 5.02
CA LYS A 46 56.39 19.48 3.66
C LYS A 46 55.06 20.19 3.55
N HIS A 47 54.22 20.20 4.58
CA HIS A 47 52.86 20.76 4.52
C HIS A 47 52.43 21.46 5.79
N LEU A 48 51.59 22.47 5.61
CA LEU A 48 51.00 23.27 6.67
C LEU A 48 49.48 23.25 6.55
N HIS A 49 48.85 23.22 7.68
CA HIS A 49 47.38 23.30 7.76
C HIS A 49 46.99 24.48 8.65
N TYR A 50 46.19 25.40 8.13
CA TYR A 50 45.81 26.65 8.81
C TYR A 50 44.41 26.58 9.44
N SER A 51 43.73 25.48 9.27
CA SER A 51 42.47 25.20 9.93
C SER A 51 42.60 23.97 10.79
N ALA A 52 41.91 23.94 11.92
CA ALA A 52 41.88 22.79 12.81
C ALA A 52 40.47 22.23 12.85
N PHE A 53 40.39 20.91 12.83
CA PHE A 53 39.15 20.20 12.98
C PHE A 53 39.18 19.47 14.31
N GLU A 54 38.24 19.80 15.19
CA GLU A 54 38.16 19.13 16.48
C GLU A 54 37.74 17.67 16.34
N GLY A 55 38.49 16.80 17.02
CA GLY A 55 38.21 15.36 17.11
C GLY A 55 38.45 14.62 15.80
N LEU A 56 39.09 15.18 14.82
CA LEU A 56 39.59 14.48 13.64
C LEU A 56 40.99 13.97 13.89
N ASP A 57 41.19 12.71 13.47
CA ASP A 57 42.51 12.22 13.20
C ASP A 57 43.11 13.15 12.12
N PRO A 58 44.28 13.77 12.39
CA PRO A 58 44.94 14.65 11.42
C PRO A 58 45.29 13.96 10.11
N LEU A 59 45.07 12.64 10.04
CA LEU A 59 45.32 11.79 8.88
C LEU A 59 44.14 11.65 7.93
N LEU A 60 42.93 11.92 8.43
CA LEU A 60 41.74 11.83 7.62
C LEU A 60 41.55 13.09 6.79
N ARG A 61 41.13 12.92 5.53
CA ARG A 61 40.72 14.08 4.71
C ARG A 61 39.60 14.82 5.41
N VAL A 62 39.79 16.06 5.61
CA VAL A 62 38.85 16.99 6.19
C VAL A 62 37.55 17.10 5.37
N THR A 63 37.62 16.80 4.07
CA THR A 63 36.43 16.78 3.18
C THR A 63 35.33 15.84 3.61
N ASP A 64 35.69 14.80 4.37
CA ASP A 64 34.71 13.79 4.82
C ASP A 64 34.14 14.10 6.21
N SER A 65 34.56 15.22 6.81
CA SER A 65 34.19 15.62 8.14
C SER A 65 33.03 16.62 8.11
N ASN A 66 31.95 16.27 8.77
CA ASN A 66 30.83 17.16 9.07
C ASN A 66 31.05 17.93 10.39
N LYS A 67 32.28 18.01 10.86
CA LYS A 67 32.62 18.63 12.15
C LYS A 67 32.94 20.12 12.01
N ALA A 68 32.82 20.81 13.11
CA ALA A 68 33.19 22.22 13.20
C ALA A 68 34.66 22.45 12.83
N VAL A 69 34.91 23.54 12.13
CA VAL A 69 36.23 23.94 11.68
C VAL A 69 36.68 25.16 12.48
N VAL A 70 37.83 25.06 13.13
CA VAL A 70 38.45 26.20 13.80
C VAL A 70 39.46 26.86 12.85
N MET A 71 39.12 28.05 12.37
CA MET A 71 39.95 28.80 11.42
C MET A 71 40.79 29.84 12.16
N HIS A 72 42.11 29.81 11.96
CA HIS A 72 43.07 30.74 12.54
C HIS A 72 43.46 31.87 11.57
N GLY A 73 43.12 31.71 10.32
CA GLY A 73 43.47 32.64 9.25
C GLY A 73 43.11 32.09 7.87
N VAL A 74 43.55 32.72 6.84
CA VAL A 74 43.36 32.33 5.44
C VAL A 74 44.70 32.32 4.72
N VAL A 75 44.91 31.32 3.88
CA VAL A 75 46.09 31.18 3.02
C VAL A 75 45.68 31.30 1.58
N ALA A 76 46.42 32.10 0.81
CA ALA A 76 46.31 32.16 -0.63
C ALA A 76 47.61 31.72 -1.29
N ASP A 77 47.52 30.75 -2.18
CA ASP A 77 48.63 30.19 -2.94
C ASP A 77 48.57 30.68 -4.40
N TYR A 78 49.73 31.10 -4.92
CA TYR A 78 49.86 31.61 -6.27
C TYR A 78 50.90 30.77 -7.00
N ASP A 79 50.48 30.05 -8.03
CA ASP A 79 51.32 29.10 -8.75
C ASP A 79 52.22 29.74 -9.82
N ALA A 80 51.87 30.95 -10.27
CA ALA A 80 52.71 31.64 -11.24
C ALA A 80 54.05 32.05 -10.62
N THR A 81 55.11 31.83 -11.33
CA THR A 81 56.47 32.27 -10.90
C THR A 81 56.52 33.76 -10.68
N ILE A 82 56.97 34.18 -9.51
CA ILE A 82 57.06 35.57 -9.06
C ILE A 82 58.52 35.93 -8.73
N THR A 83 59.03 37.08 -9.25
CA THR A 83 60.35 37.56 -8.94
C THR A 83 60.47 38.03 -7.48
N ASP A 84 61.65 38.01 -6.94
CA ASP A 84 61.87 38.53 -5.59
C ASP A 84 61.56 40.05 -5.45
N ALA A 85 61.73 40.83 -6.50
CA ALA A 85 61.32 42.22 -6.53
C ALA A 85 59.77 42.35 -6.43
N GLU A 86 59.01 41.54 -7.18
CA GLU A 86 57.57 41.56 -7.12
C GLU A 86 57.06 41.10 -5.76
N ARG A 87 57.70 40.09 -5.17
CA ARG A 87 57.38 39.62 -3.84
C ARG A 87 57.67 40.64 -2.74
N ALA A 88 58.77 41.39 -2.89
CA ALA A 88 59.11 42.48 -1.96
C ALA A 88 58.06 43.60 -1.99
N GLN A 89 57.43 43.81 -3.13
CA GLN A 89 56.40 44.85 -3.35
C GLN A 89 54.95 44.33 -3.02
N VAL A 90 54.81 43.25 -2.29
CA VAL A 90 53.50 42.65 -1.99
C VAL A 90 52.52 43.63 -1.34
N LEU A 91 52.99 44.50 -0.45
CA LEU A 91 52.13 45.46 0.24
C LEU A 91 51.63 46.58 -0.69
N ASP A 92 52.41 46.95 -1.72
CA ASP A 92 51.96 47.92 -2.71
C ASP A 92 50.88 47.37 -3.65
N ARG A 93 50.88 46.08 -3.79
CA ARG A 93 49.86 45.34 -4.60
C ARG A 93 48.56 45.05 -3.85
N VAL A 94 48.63 44.99 -2.53
CA VAL A 94 47.43 44.71 -1.70
C VAL A 94 46.70 46.05 -1.46
N LYS A 95 45.55 46.18 -2.14
CA LYS A 95 44.71 47.39 -2.06
C LYS A 95 43.45 47.13 -1.21
N VAL A 96 43.66 46.66 0.02
CA VAL A 96 42.59 46.36 0.98
C VAL A 96 42.98 46.82 2.37
N ASP A 97 42.02 46.95 3.28
CA ASP A 97 42.20 47.47 4.62
C ASP A 97 43.12 46.60 5.49
N PHE A 98 43.12 45.26 5.24
CA PHE A 98 43.94 44.30 6.01
C PHE A 98 44.97 43.65 5.08
N ARG A 99 46.22 43.80 5.42
CA ARG A 99 47.34 43.28 4.63
C ARG A 99 47.65 41.84 5.09
N PRO A 100 48.24 41.00 4.19
CA PRO A 100 48.76 39.73 4.64
C PRO A 100 49.82 39.91 5.70
N MET A 101 49.78 39.08 6.73
CA MET A 101 50.79 39.13 7.77
C MET A 101 52.12 38.58 7.27
N TRP A 102 52.07 37.50 6.48
CA TRP A 102 53.24 36.82 5.96
C TRP A 102 53.18 36.55 4.48
N VAL A 103 54.39 36.53 3.87
CA VAL A 103 54.62 36.08 2.51
C VAL A 103 55.71 35.00 2.49
N SER A 104 55.55 33.95 1.70
CA SER A 104 56.59 32.97 1.43
C SER A 104 56.71 32.69 -0.07
N ARG A 105 57.79 32.00 -0.46
CA ARG A 105 57.95 31.43 -1.78
C ARG A 105 57.44 30.01 -1.79
N THR A 106 56.65 29.60 -2.78
CA THR A 106 56.29 28.20 -3.01
C THR A 106 57.47 27.46 -3.66
N PHE A 107 57.48 26.13 -3.62
CA PHE A 107 58.50 25.32 -4.29
C PHE A 107 58.48 25.48 -5.81
N SER A 108 57.35 25.81 -6.39
CA SER A 108 57.16 26.09 -7.81
C SER A 108 57.66 27.50 -8.22
N GLY A 109 58.10 28.32 -7.26
CA GLY A 109 58.60 29.69 -7.51
C GLY A 109 57.49 30.77 -7.45
N GLY A 110 56.29 30.39 -7.09
CA GLY A 110 55.17 31.30 -6.84
C GLY A 110 55.25 31.98 -5.46
N ALA A 111 54.17 32.59 -5.02
CA ALA A 111 54.03 33.20 -3.71
C ALA A 111 52.90 32.61 -2.89
N ARG A 112 53.04 32.63 -1.57
CA ARG A 112 52.00 32.31 -0.61
C ARG A 112 51.79 33.47 0.34
N LEU A 113 50.55 33.89 0.49
CA LEU A 113 50.14 34.92 1.42
C LEU A 113 49.31 34.36 2.55
N VAL A 114 49.54 34.88 3.76
CA VAL A 114 48.78 34.45 4.96
C VAL A 114 48.15 35.66 5.62
N TRP A 115 46.85 35.65 5.77
CA TRP A 115 46.10 36.56 6.63
C TRP A 115 45.80 35.88 7.96
N ALA A 116 46.16 36.51 9.06
CA ALA A 116 45.84 36.04 10.38
C ALA A 116 44.54 36.67 10.91
N PHE A 117 43.79 35.93 11.66
CA PHE A 117 42.66 36.46 12.42
C PHE A 117 43.13 36.91 13.80
N GLU A 118 42.51 37.96 14.34
CA GLU A 118 42.74 38.43 15.71
C GLU A 118 42.51 37.30 16.74
N GLU A 119 41.44 36.55 16.56
CA GLU A 119 41.12 35.33 17.33
C GLU A 119 40.69 34.21 16.40
N PRO A 120 40.92 32.96 16.78
CA PRO A 120 40.37 31.80 16.04
C PRO A 120 38.85 31.85 15.97
N VAL A 121 38.31 31.49 14.84
CA VAL A 121 36.87 31.46 14.62
C VAL A 121 36.41 30.00 14.38
N CYS A 122 35.50 29.52 15.21
CA CYS A 122 34.88 28.24 15.00
C CYS A 122 33.68 28.36 14.07
N VAL A 123 33.71 27.61 12.97
CA VAL A 123 32.59 27.50 12.01
C VAL A 123 31.96 26.14 12.11
N PRO A 124 30.61 26.04 11.95
CA PRO A 124 29.87 24.84 12.27
C PRO A 124 30.17 23.64 11.34
N SER A 125 30.63 23.88 10.15
CA SER A 125 30.96 22.83 9.19
C SER A 125 31.93 23.28 8.11
N ASN A 126 32.47 22.30 7.38
CA ASN A 126 33.29 22.50 6.21
C ASN A 126 32.59 23.33 5.11
N GLU A 127 31.29 23.18 4.94
CA GLU A 127 30.52 23.93 3.94
C GLU A 127 30.39 25.40 4.27
N VAL A 128 30.17 25.73 5.54
CA VAL A 128 30.15 27.12 5.99
C VAL A 128 31.54 27.74 5.86
N ALA A 129 32.61 26.99 6.16
CA ALA A 129 33.97 27.42 5.97
C ALA A 129 34.29 27.71 4.48
N LYS A 130 33.86 26.85 3.57
CA LYS A 130 33.99 27.06 2.11
C LYS A 130 33.26 28.33 1.65
N ALA A 131 32.05 28.54 2.11
CA ALA A 131 31.25 29.73 1.78
C ALA A 131 31.93 31.00 2.32
N PHE A 132 32.47 30.94 3.52
CA PHE A 132 33.24 32.02 4.13
C PHE A 132 34.51 32.33 3.32
N LEU A 133 35.31 31.34 2.95
CA LEU A 133 36.52 31.52 2.15
C LEU A 133 36.24 32.18 0.81
N LYS A 134 35.16 31.81 0.15
CA LYS A 134 34.69 32.46 -1.09
C LYS A 134 34.35 33.94 -0.86
N MET A 135 33.69 34.24 0.26
CA MET A 135 33.37 35.61 0.67
C MET A 135 34.66 36.41 0.99
N PHE A 136 35.54 35.81 1.78
CA PHE A 136 36.83 36.37 2.16
C PHE A 136 37.65 36.74 0.92
N ARG A 137 37.79 35.83 -0.04
CA ARG A 137 38.49 36.08 -1.33
C ARG A 137 37.96 37.35 -2.03
N LYS A 138 36.65 37.50 -2.09
CA LYS A 138 35.99 38.65 -2.72
C LYS A 138 36.26 39.95 -1.96
N LYS A 139 36.13 39.92 -0.64
CA LYS A 139 36.34 41.12 0.21
C LYS A 139 37.79 41.57 0.22
N MET A 140 38.72 40.63 0.31
CA MET A 140 40.15 40.89 0.36
C MET A 140 40.80 41.06 -1.02
N LYS A 141 40.02 40.93 -2.12
CA LYS A 141 40.50 41.10 -3.51
C LYS A 141 41.77 40.25 -3.80
N ILE A 142 41.83 39.05 -3.20
CA ILE A 142 43.02 38.19 -3.23
C ILE A 142 43.46 37.87 -4.66
N SER A 143 42.54 37.67 -5.59
CA SER A 143 42.82 37.31 -6.99
C SER A 143 43.62 38.40 -7.77
N SER A 144 43.71 39.63 -7.25
CA SER A 144 44.40 40.73 -7.92
C SER A 144 45.80 41.03 -7.38
N VAL A 145 46.25 40.28 -6.36
CA VAL A 145 47.56 40.56 -5.74
C VAL A 145 48.69 40.03 -6.62
N PHE A 146 48.60 38.76 -7.00
CA PHE A 146 49.55 38.13 -7.93
C PHE A 146 48.79 37.29 -8.96
N PRO A 147 49.41 36.98 -10.11
CA PRO A 147 48.82 36.07 -11.08
C PRO A 147 48.90 34.61 -10.59
N GLY A 148 47.99 33.74 -11.10
CA GLY A 148 48.02 32.30 -10.84
C GLY A 148 47.52 31.91 -9.46
N LEU A 149 46.54 32.63 -8.90
CA LEU A 149 45.88 32.20 -7.67
C LEU A 149 45.27 30.82 -7.82
N ASP A 150 45.65 29.89 -6.94
CA ASP A 150 44.97 28.58 -6.80
C ASP A 150 43.62 28.78 -6.09
N GLU A 151 42.60 28.93 -6.90
CA GLU A 151 41.23 29.17 -6.42
C GLU A 151 40.65 27.97 -5.72
N GLU A 152 41.01 26.77 -6.14
CA GLU A 152 40.47 25.50 -5.54
C GLU A 152 41.09 25.28 -4.16
N ALA A 153 42.39 25.47 -4.01
CA ALA A 153 43.06 25.40 -2.72
C ALA A 153 42.53 26.44 -1.75
N LEU A 154 42.37 27.67 -2.19
CA LEU A 154 41.83 28.76 -1.37
C LEU A 154 40.39 28.48 -0.92
N ALA A 155 39.58 27.91 -1.79
CA ALA A 155 38.17 27.64 -1.50
C ALA A 155 37.96 26.45 -0.57
N ASN A 156 39.00 25.68 -0.26
CA ASN A 156 38.87 24.46 0.52
C ASN A 156 39.62 24.56 1.86
N PRO A 157 38.92 24.63 3.02
CA PRO A 157 39.56 24.70 4.34
C PRO A 157 40.36 23.45 4.67
N ALA A 158 40.13 22.35 3.94
CA ALA A 158 40.86 21.09 4.08
C ALA A 158 42.18 21.03 3.30
N THR A 159 42.55 22.08 2.61
CA THR A 159 43.78 22.12 1.82
C THR A 159 45.00 22.11 2.72
N TYR A 160 45.94 21.23 2.43
CA TYR A 160 47.26 21.20 3.00
C TYR A 160 48.24 21.91 2.07
N TYR A 161 48.93 22.86 2.62
CA TYR A 161 49.92 23.63 1.85
C TYR A 161 51.31 23.10 2.14
N GLU A 162 52.16 23.04 1.15
CA GLU A 162 53.61 22.80 1.35
C GLU A 162 54.20 23.83 2.32
N ALA A 163 55.33 23.52 2.95
CA ALA A 163 55.93 24.41 3.94
C ALA A 163 56.31 25.77 3.38
N GLY A 164 56.63 25.85 2.08
CA GLY A 164 57.16 27.03 1.46
C GLY A 164 58.59 27.37 1.94
N THR A 165 59.22 28.31 1.31
CA THR A 165 60.55 28.79 1.64
C THR A 165 60.56 30.31 1.80
N ASP A 166 61.61 30.83 2.40
CA ASP A 166 61.83 32.26 2.49
C ASP A 166 60.63 33.06 3.03
N TRP A 167 60.18 32.67 4.20
CA TRP A 167 59.10 33.35 4.88
C TRP A 167 59.51 34.73 5.44
N LYS A 168 58.71 35.74 5.11
CA LYS A 168 58.92 37.12 5.62
C LYS A 168 57.61 37.60 6.23
N GLN A 169 57.66 38.16 7.39
CA GLN A 169 56.57 38.95 7.94
C GLN A 169 56.59 40.33 7.21
N VAL A 170 55.45 40.66 6.63
CA VAL A 170 55.32 41.91 5.83
C VAL A 170 54.39 42.92 6.47
N SER A 171 53.55 42.50 7.38
CA SER A 171 52.72 43.37 8.22
C SER A 171 52.46 42.77 9.59
N GLU A 172 51.88 43.56 10.51
CA GLU A 172 51.34 43.11 11.79
C GLU A 172 49.79 43.11 11.78
N ASP A 173 49.20 43.32 10.61
CA ASP A 173 47.77 43.41 10.46
C ASP A 173 47.11 42.04 10.79
N VAL A 174 46.04 42.10 11.58
CA VAL A 174 45.16 41.00 11.85
C VAL A 174 43.73 41.35 11.43
N VAL A 175 43.01 40.43 10.91
CA VAL A 175 41.58 40.64 10.58
C VAL A 175 40.79 40.63 11.86
N PRO A 176 40.11 41.74 12.21
CA PRO A 176 39.37 41.85 13.47
C PRO A 176 38.26 40.79 13.59
N ARG A 177 38.09 40.27 14.80
CA ARG A 177 37.10 39.23 15.13
C ARG A 177 35.69 39.61 14.70
N ASN A 178 35.25 40.84 14.96
CA ASN A 178 33.93 41.32 14.59
C ASN A 178 33.69 41.32 13.08
N LEU A 179 34.73 41.63 12.30
CA LEU A 179 34.65 41.65 10.85
C LEU A 179 34.61 40.24 10.28
N VAL A 180 35.42 39.32 10.82
CA VAL A 180 35.35 37.88 10.46
C VAL A 180 33.95 37.33 10.74
N TRP A 181 33.36 37.66 11.88
CA TRP A 181 32.01 37.22 12.22
C TRP A 181 30.95 37.82 11.30
N GLN A 182 31.05 39.09 10.94
CA GLN A 182 30.14 39.73 9.98
C GLN A 182 30.18 39.03 8.62
N TRP A 183 31.38 38.73 8.13
CA TRP A 183 31.52 38.01 6.85
C TRP A 183 31.05 36.56 6.95
N MET A 184 31.24 35.89 8.08
CA MET A 184 30.74 34.58 8.34
C MET A 184 29.21 34.57 8.32
N ALA A 185 28.58 35.55 8.95
CA ALA A 185 27.11 35.69 8.92
C ALA A 185 26.59 35.90 7.49
N GLN A 186 27.21 36.75 6.72
CA GLN A 186 26.86 36.98 5.31
C GLN A 186 27.05 35.73 4.45
N SER A 187 28.08 34.92 4.71
CA SER A 187 28.29 33.66 4.02
C SER A 187 27.26 32.60 4.40
N GLY A 188 26.85 32.56 5.67
CA GLY A 188 25.77 31.70 6.16
C GLY A 188 24.43 32.04 5.51
N GLU A 189 24.13 33.31 5.33
CA GLU A 189 22.93 33.75 4.60
C GLU A 189 22.96 33.35 3.12
N SER A 190 24.14 33.35 2.47
CA SER A 190 24.25 32.88 1.08
C SER A 190 23.94 31.39 0.93
N LEU A 191 24.30 30.55 1.91
CA LEU A 191 23.92 29.15 1.97
C LEU A 191 22.41 28.98 2.11
N ARG A 192 21.73 29.96 2.71
CA ARG A 192 20.28 29.99 2.86
C ARG A 192 19.54 30.05 1.53
N TRP A 193 20.02 30.73 0.56
CA TRP A 193 19.37 30.97 -0.74
C TRP A 193 19.64 29.86 -1.76
N ASP A 194 20.79 29.19 -1.66
CA ASP A 194 21.21 28.18 -2.63
C ASP A 194 20.68 26.76 -2.38
N LYS A 195 20.13 26.49 -1.21
CA LYS A 195 19.61 25.16 -0.87
C LYS A 195 18.23 25.25 -0.24
N GLN A 196 17.34 24.40 -0.73
CA GLN A 196 16.00 24.26 -0.17
C GLN A 196 16.10 23.90 1.32
N TYR A 197 15.49 24.74 2.13
CA TYR A 197 15.33 24.49 3.55
C TYR A 197 14.45 23.32 3.77
N GLN A 198 15.01 22.22 4.19
CA GLN A 198 14.23 21.10 4.58
C GLN A 198 13.99 21.14 6.09
N ALA A 199 12.72 21.20 6.49
CA ALA A 199 12.32 20.95 7.85
C ALA A 199 12.61 19.48 8.19
N ILE A 200 13.46 19.26 9.18
CA ILE A 200 13.74 17.92 9.73
C ILE A 200 13.09 17.84 11.10
N PRO A 201 12.34 16.76 11.40
CA PRO A 201 11.74 16.60 12.71
C PRO A 201 12.76 16.74 13.83
N VAL A 202 12.43 17.56 14.83
CA VAL A 202 13.36 17.97 15.90
C VAL A 202 13.93 16.75 16.66
N GLY A 203 13.16 15.67 16.80
CA GLY A 203 13.63 14.42 17.40
C GLY A 203 14.79 13.78 16.63
N LYS A 204 14.72 13.77 15.28
CA LYS A 204 15.79 13.24 14.43
C LYS A 204 17.04 14.11 14.47
N VAL A 205 16.82 15.43 14.51
CA VAL A 205 17.93 16.38 14.70
C VAL A 205 18.59 16.15 16.05
N LEU A 206 17.83 15.98 17.13
CA LEU A 206 18.38 15.74 18.47
C LEU A 206 19.16 14.42 18.55
N GLU A 207 18.66 13.35 17.94
CA GLU A 207 19.42 12.08 17.84
C GLU A 207 20.80 12.30 17.24
N GLU A 208 20.86 13.05 16.13
CA GLU A 208 22.13 13.33 15.43
C GLU A 208 23.01 14.33 16.19
N VAL A 209 22.43 15.36 16.81
CA VAL A 209 23.15 16.29 17.71
C VAL A 209 23.76 15.54 18.87
N THR A 210 23.02 14.65 19.51
CA THR A 210 23.52 13.83 20.62
C THR A 210 24.66 12.91 20.19
N ARG A 211 24.58 12.36 18.97
CA ARG A 211 25.61 11.51 18.39
C ARG A 211 26.90 12.27 18.05
N GLN A 212 26.76 13.45 17.39
CA GLN A 212 27.92 14.21 16.93
C GLN A 212 28.52 15.12 18.02
N TYR A 213 27.66 15.64 18.92
CA TYR A 213 28.02 16.64 19.94
C TYR A 213 27.49 16.22 21.32
N PRO A 214 27.97 15.09 21.87
CA PRO A 214 27.45 14.53 23.13
C PRO A 214 27.57 15.51 24.29
N GLY A 215 26.45 15.73 25.01
CA GLY A 215 26.40 16.60 26.19
C GLY A 215 26.48 18.09 25.94
N ARG A 216 26.53 18.53 24.69
CA ARG A 216 26.67 19.97 24.33
C ARG A 216 25.35 20.73 24.38
N TRP A 217 24.21 20.04 24.20
CA TRP A 217 22.89 20.65 24.37
C TRP A 217 22.29 20.23 25.72
N GLN A 218 21.77 21.20 26.46
CA GLN A 218 21.09 20.99 27.73
C GLN A 218 19.67 21.54 27.66
N GLY A 219 18.73 20.86 28.32
CA GLY A 219 17.32 21.21 28.31
C GLY A 219 16.51 20.65 27.12
N PRO A 220 15.25 21.10 26.96
CA PRO A 220 14.39 20.63 25.87
C PRO A 220 14.93 21.06 24.52
N PHE A 221 14.90 20.15 23.53
CA PHE A 221 15.27 20.42 22.15
C PHE A 221 13.99 20.52 21.30
N GLU A 222 13.44 21.70 21.20
CA GLU A 222 12.19 21.98 20.49
C GLU A 222 12.27 23.29 19.71
N ILE A 223 11.37 23.48 18.75
CA ILE A 223 11.34 24.70 17.95
C ILE A 223 11.09 25.90 18.88
N GLY A 224 12.00 26.87 18.80
CA GLY A 224 12.00 28.04 19.69
C GLY A 224 12.87 27.91 20.94
N ALA A 225 13.33 26.71 21.28
CA ALA A 225 14.24 26.51 22.40
C ALA A 225 15.55 27.27 22.18
N ARG A 226 16.07 27.87 23.23
CA ARG A 226 17.36 28.57 23.25
C ARG A 226 18.43 27.71 23.85
N GLY A 227 19.64 27.81 23.34
CA GLY A 227 20.80 27.09 23.86
C GLY A 227 22.10 27.58 23.28
N VAL A 228 23.15 26.88 23.63
CA VAL A 228 24.51 27.14 23.11
C VAL A 228 24.60 26.83 21.61
N ARG A 229 25.57 27.41 20.95
CA ARG A 229 26.04 26.92 19.64
C ARG A 229 26.80 25.61 19.86
N PHE A 230 26.11 24.49 19.92
CA PHE A 230 26.66 23.19 20.36
C PHE A 230 27.82 22.69 19.48
N TRP A 231 27.96 23.18 18.27
CA TRP A 231 29.11 22.89 17.39
C TRP A 231 30.37 23.70 17.70
N ASP A 232 30.24 24.73 18.52
CA ASP A 232 31.34 25.56 18.94
C ASP A 232 31.80 25.19 20.35
N PRO A 233 32.96 24.54 20.51
CA PRO A 233 33.43 24.07 21.81
C PRO A 233 33.66 25.22 22.82
N SER A 234 33.91 26.42 22.37
CA SER A 234 34.13 27.60 23.21
C SER A 234 32.83 28.32 23.59
N ALA A 235 31.67 27.92 23.02
CA ALA A 235 30.42 28.57 23.32
C ALA A 235 29.89 28.09 24.70
N ASP A 236 29.64 29.05 25.57
CA ASP A 236 29.09 28.90 26.92
C ASP A 236 27.77 29.64 27.11
N ASN A 237 27.39 30.51 26.18
CA ASN A 237 26.15 31.28 26.26
C ASN A 237 24.91 30.44 25.84
N GLU A 238 24.09 30.05 26.81
CA GLU A 238 22.88 29.27 26.62
C GLU A 238 21.77 30.01 25.87
N SER A 239 21.93 31.28 25.58
CA SER A 239 20.99 32.07 24.77
C SER A 239 21.53 32.42 23.38
N ALA A 240 22.66 31.86 23.00
CA ALA A 240 23.37 32.20 21.78
C ALA A 240 22.67 31.81 20.48
N ALA A 241 21.83 30.78 20.55
CA ALA A 241 21.14 30.25 19.37
C ALA A 241 19.72 29.76 19.70
N VAL A 242 18.86 29.74 18.69
CA VAL A 242 17.48 29.24 18.77
C VAL A 242 17.25 28.17 17.74
N VAL A 243 16.65 27.04 18.17
CA VAL A 243 16.24 25.94 17.30
C VAL A 243 15.10 26.37 16.37
N ARG A 244 15.26 26.12 15.08
CA ARG A 244 14.26 26.32 14.03
C ARG A 244 14.00 25.02 13.30
N GLU A 245 12.95 24.96 12.50
CA GLU A 245 12.57 23.76 11.73
C GLU A 245 13.69 23.29 10.79
N SER A 246 14.42 24.20 10.19
CA SER A 246 15.43 23.90 9.15
C SER A 246 16.88 24.22 9.56
N GLY A 247 17.13 24.62 10.82
CA GLY A 247 18.48 25.00 11.30
C GLY A 247 18.46 25.72 12.63
N MET A 248 19.54 26.44 12.91
CA MET A 248 19.72 27.24 14.12
C MET A 248 19.83 28.74 13.75
N GLN A 249 19.09 29.56 14.47
CA GLN A 249 19.25 31.02 14.42
C GLN A 249 20.22 31.47 15.51
N CYS A 250 21.37 31.97 15.13
CA CYS A 250 22.40 32.48 16.04
C CYS A 250 22.21 33.99 16.28
N PHE A 251 22.38 34.44 17.53
CA PHE A 251 22.31 35.84 17.94
C PHE A 251 23.64 36.41 18.44
N THR A 252 24.55 35.52 18.78
CA THR A 252 25.93 35.89 19.17
C THR A 252 26.91 35.22 18.24
N GLY A 253 28.09 35.85 18.08
CA GLY A 253 29.06 35.37 17.09
C GLY A 253 28.62 35.71 15.67
N PRO A 254 28.83 34.83 14.70
CA PRO A 254 28.29 35.02 13.36
C PRO A 254 26.76 34.94 13.41
N ALA A 255 26.12 36.06 13.71
CA ALA A 255 24.66 36.16 13.85
C ALA A 255 23.97 35.84 12.53
N ALA A 256 23.76 34.57 12.27
CA ALA A 256 23.20 34.07 11.04
C ALA A 256 22.32 32.85 11.30
N PHE A 257 21.42 32.59 10.39
CA PHE A 257 20.76 31.31 10.34
C PHE A 257 21.71 30.28 9.72
N VAL A 258 21.87 29.14 10.43
CA VAL A 258 22.72 28.04 9.97
C VAL A 258 21.85 26.81 9.75
N PRO A 259 21.72 26.30 8.51
CA PRO A 259 20.86 25.16 8.21
C PRO A 259 21.44 23.86 8.80
N TRP A 260 20.55 22.87 9.04
CA TRP A 260 20.96 21.58 9.60
C TRP A 260 22.03 20.88 8.77
N GLY A 261 21.97 20.99 7.44
CA GLY A 261 23.00 20.41 6.55
C GLY A 261 24.39 21.03 6.75
N ALA A 262 24.46 22.28 7.16
CA ALA A 262 25.74 22.93 7.46
C ALA A 262 26.28 22.56 8.86
N ILE A 263 25.40 22.29 9.81
CA ILE A 263 25.77 21.90 11.19
C ILE A 263 26.06 20.42 11.30
N LEU A 264 25.15 19.58 10.77
CA LEU A 264 25.16 18.12 10.95
C LEU A 264 25.73 17.38 9.73
N GLY A 265 25.92 18.11 8.63
CA GLY A 265 26.49 17.62 7.39
C GLY A 265 25.45 17.29 6.32
N THR A 266 25.87 17.46 5.08
CA THR A 266 25.02 17.16 3.90
C THR A 266 24.62 15.70 3.84
N LYS A 267 25.47 14.79 4.27
CA LYS A 267 25.21 13.36 4.29
C LYS A 267 23.99 13.04 5.18
N PHE A 268 23.90 13.63 6.38
CA PHE A 268 22.75 13.46 7.26
C PHE A 268 21.44 13.90 6.59
N VAL A 269 21.45 15.06 5.94
CA VAL A 269 20.26 15.56 5.24
C VAL A 269 19.87 14.65 4.08
N GLN A 270 20.84 14.19 3.28
CA GLN A 270 20.59 13.28 2.16
C GLN A 270 20.06 11.93 2.63
N GLU A 271 20.60 11.36 3.71
CA GLU A 271 20.11 10.12 4.30
C GLU A 271 18.67 10.30 4.83
N TYR A 272 18.39 11.39 5.51
CA TYR A 272 17.04 11.72 5.95
C TYR A 272 16.06 11.85 4.77
N GLU A 273 16.45 12.55 3.71
CA GLU A 273 15.65 12.71 2.50
C GLU A 273 15.37 11.36 1.82
N ALA A 274 16.40 10.53 1.71
CA ALA A 274 16.27 9.18 1.15
C ALA A 274 15.35 8.31 2.00
N ASP A 275 15.48 8.34 3.32
CA ASP A 275 14.62 7.61 4.25
C ASP A 275 13.17 8.11 4.17
N ARG A 276 12.95 9.41 4.14
CA ARG A 276 11.63 10.03 3.99
C ARG A 276 10.97 9.59 2.68
N LEU A 277 11.70 9.69 1.59
CA LEU A 277 11.22 9.26 0.28
C LEU A 277 10.94 7.76 0.26
N GLY A 278 11.84 6.96 0.85
CA GLY A 278 11.67 5.52 1.01
C GLY A 278 10.41 5.15 1.79
N GLN A 279 10.13 5.84 2.90
CA GLN A 279 8.93 5.64 3.70
C GLN A 279 7.67 5.97 2.90
N VAL A 280 7.65 7.07 2.15
CA VAL A 280 6.52 7.43 1.27
C VAL A 280 6.32 6.35 0.20
N ILE A 281 7.39 5.94 -0.50
CA ILE A 281 7.33 4.91 -1.54
C ILE A 281 6.86 3.57 -0.97
N ALA A 282 7.23 3.24 0.27
CA ALA A 282 6.83 1.99 0.92
C ALA A 282 5.31 1.83 1.04
N THR A 283 4.56 2.94 1.13
CA THR A 283 3.11 2.97 1.29
C THR A 283 2.34 3.04 -0.04
N LEU A 284 3.04 3.00 -1.17
CA LEU A 284 2.47 3.17 -2.50
C LEU A 284 2.65 1.93 -3.36
N TRP A 285 1.75 1.74 -4.31
CA TRP A 285 1.81 0.70 -5.34
C TRP A 285 1.36 1.24 -6.69
N PHE A 286 1.75 0.55 -7.76
CA PHE A 286 1.37 0.89 -9.13
C PHE A 286 0.91 -0.38 -9.86
N ASP A 287 -0.31 -0.38 -10.42
CA ASP A 287 -0.89 -1.54 -11.10
C ASP A 287 -0.69 -1.54 -12.63
N GLY A 288 0.17 -0.64 -13.11
CA GLY A 288 0.41 -0.42 -14.54
C GLY A 288 -0.48 0.66 -15.16
N ARG A 289 -1.47 1.16 -14.41
CA ARG A 289 -2.39 2.23 -14.85
C ARG A 289 -2.55 3.32 -13.79
N GLU A 290 -2.84 2.93 -12.56
CA GLU A 290 -3.12 3.82 -11.45
C GLU A 290 -2.14 3.60 -10.29
N TYR A 291 -1.96 4.63 -9.49
CA TYR A 291 -1.22 4.57 -8.24
C TYR A 291 -2.19 4.28 -7.10
N TRP A 292 -1.78 3.43 -6.19
CA TRP A 292 -2.55 3.03 -5.04
C TRP A 292 -1.87 3.47 -3.76
N ARG A 293 -2.64 3.98 -2.82
CA ARG A 293 -2.19 4.31 -1.47
C ARG A 293 -3.13 3.75 -0.42
N GLN A 294 -2.62 3.49 0.75
CA GLN A 294 -3.46 3.18 1.91
C GLN A 294 -3.90 4.48 2.59
N GLY A 295 -5.20 4.66 2.79
CA GLY A 295 -5.76 5.78 3.54
C GLY A 295 -5.65 5.57 5.06
N GLU A 296 -5.94 6.60 5.83
CA GLU A 296 -5.90 6.57 7.30
C GLU A 296 -6.89 5.56 7.92
N ASN A 297 -7.97 5.27 7.23
CA ASN A 297 -8.95 4.23 7.58
C ASN A 297 -8.54 2.81 7.18
N GLY A 298 -7.33 2.62 6.69
CA GLY A 298 -6.81 1.33 6.21
C GLY A 298 -7.31 0.89 4.84
N ARG A 299 -8.21 1.65 4.18
CA ARG A 299 -8.71 1.34 2.84
C ARG A 299 -7.73 1.81 1.77
N PHE A 300 -7.62 1.04 0.71
CA PHE A 300 -6.85 1.43 -0.46
C PHE A 300 -7.66 2.35 -1.37
N GLN A 301 -6.98 3.34 -1.91
CA GLN A 301 -7.55 4.32 -2.86
C GLN A 301 -6.65 4.40 -4.08
N SER A 302 -7.25 4.34 -5.26
CA SER A 302 -6.55 4.59 -6.52
C SER A 302 -6.55 6.07 -6.84
N LEU A 303 -5.45 6.54 -7.41
CA LEU A 303 -5.27 7.91 -7.88
C LEU A 303 -4.60 7.87 -9.25
N GLY A 304 -5.09 8.69 -10.15
CA GLY A 304 -4.40 8.98 -11.40
C GLY A 304 -3.05 9.68 -11.14
N ARG A 305 -2.20 9.76 -12.16
CA ARG A 305 -0.85 10.34 -12.01
C ARG A 305 -0.87 11.76 -11.45
N GLU A 306 -1.76 12.63 -11.96
CA GLU A 306 -1.79 14.04 -11.53
C GLU A 306 -2.34 14.19 -10.12
N ASP A 307 -3.35 13.41 -9.73
CA ASP A 307 -3.90 13.42 -8.38
C ASP A 307 -2.86 12.89 -7.37
N MET A 308 -2.10 11.86 -7.75
CA MET A 308 -1.01 11.34 -6.93
C MET A 308 0.12 12.38 -6.77
N ARG A 309 0.48 13.13 -7.84
CA ARG A 309 1.43 14.24 -7.76
C ARG A 309 0.97 15.30 -6.77
N LEU A 310 -0.31 15.68 -6.86
CA LEU A 310 -0.90 16.67 -5.96
C LEU A 310 -0.88 16.18 -4.50
N TRP A 311 -1.23 14.93 -4.28
CA TRP A 311 -1.21 14.31 -2.96
C TRP A 311 0.21 14.24 -2.37
N LEU A 312 1.21 13.82 -3.15
CA LEU A 312 2.62 13.77 -2.73
C LEU A 312 3.13 15.16 -2.33
N LYS A 313 2.76 16.19 -3.11
CA LYS A 313 3.10 17.57 -2.81
C LYS A 313 2.43 18.08 -1.53
N SER A 314 1.12 17.87 -1.41
CA SER A 314 0.32 18.47 -0.32
C SER A 314 0.49 17.73 1.01
N LYS A 315 0.54 16.41 0.99
CA LYS A 315 0.59 15.58 2.23
C LYS A 315 2.02 15.31 2.68
N HIS A 316 2.96 15.15 1.75
CA HIS A 316 4.35 14.78 2.05
C HIS A 316 5.36 15.89 1.76
N GLY A 317 4.91 17.05 1.26
CA GLY A 317 5.77 18.20 1.00
C GLY A 317 6.85 17.96 -0.06
N LEU A 318 6.65 16.98 -0.97
CA LEU A 318 7.62 16.72 -2.04
C LEU A 318 7.60 17.86 -3.07
N SER A 319 8.79 18.28 -3.53
CA SER A 319 8.91 19.35 -4.51
C SER A 319 8.49 18.90 -5.90
N ALA A 320 7.62 19.69 -6.54
CA ALA A 320 7.30 19.52 -7.95
C ALA A 320 8.25 20.28 -8.88
N ASN A 321 9.16 21.08 -8.32
CA ASN A 321 10.17 21.82 -9.09
C ASN A 321 11.37 20.92 -9.35
N VAL A 322 11.93 21.01 -10.56
CA VAL A 322 13.18 20.32 -10.91
C VAL A 322 14.34 21.13 -10.36
N PRO A 323 15.17 20.57 -9.46
CA PRO A 323 16.36 21.27 -8.98
C PRO A 323 17.35 21.52 -10.12
N LYS A 324 18.14 22.60 -10.00
CA LYS A 324 19.16 22.94 -10.99
C LYS A 324 20.23 21.83 -11.04
N GLY A 325 20.38 21.23 -12.22
CA GLY A 325 21.34 20.14 -12.45
C GLY A 325 20.73 18.74 -12.32
N GLU A 326 19.45 18.60 -11.95
CA GLU A 326 18.74 17.35 -11.92
C GLU A 326 17.81 17.17 -13.13
N SER A 327 17.44 15.93 -13.44
CA SER A 327 16.62 15.58 -14.60
C SER A 327 15.11 15.52 -14.30
N CYS A 328 14.72 15.48 -13.02
CA CYS A 328 13.32 15.39 -12.61
C CYS A 328 13.09 15.98 -11.21
N SER A 329 11.81 16.26 -10.90
CA SER A 329 11.40 16.71 -9.57
C SER A 329 11.38 15.54 -8.56
N GLU A 330 11.38 15.85 -7.25
CA GLU A 330 11.22 14.82 -6.21
C GLU A 330 9.94 14.01 -6.41
N VAL A 331 8.83 14.68 -6.75
CA VAL A 331 7.55 14.03 -7.02
C VAL A 331 7.67 13.05 -8.19
N ASP A 332 8.30 13.47 -9.30
CA ASP A 332 8.46 12.59 -10.46
C ASP A 332 9.44 11.46 -10.18
N HIS A 333 10.48 11.71 -9.39
CA HIS A 333 11.39 10.67 -8.92
C HIS A 333 10.65 9.62 -8.07
N ALA A 334 9.83 10.07 -7.10
CA ALA A 334 9.01 9.17 -6.28
C ALA A 334 8.09 8.29 -7.15
N LEU A 335 7.37 8.89 -8.09
CA LEU A 335 6.47 8.16 -8.99
C LEU A 335 7.20 7.15 -9.85
N ARG A 336 8.38 7.49 -10.39
CA ARG A 336 9.22 6.58 -11.14
C ARG A 336 9.67 5.39 -10.27
N MET A 337 10.14 5.66 -9.06
CA MET A 337 10.55 4.60 -8.13
C MET A 337 9.39 3.66 -7.77
N VAL A 338 8.17 4.20 -7.58
CA VAL A 338 6.98 3.37 -7.35
C VAL A 338 6.68 2.49 -8.57
N GLN A 339 6.77 3.04 -9.79
CA GLN A 339 6.56 2.25 -11.02
C GLN A 339 7.58 1.13 -11.20
N GLU A 340 8.84 1.37 -10.82
CA GLU A 340 9.93 0.40 -10.97
C GLU A 340 9.94 -0.65 -9.85
N THR A 341 9.73 -0.24 -8.59
CA THR A 341 9.96 -1.11 -7.42
C THR A 341 8.70 -1.62 -6.73
N LYS A 342 7.55 -0.94 -6.93
CA LYS A 342 6.27 -1.24 -6.28
C LYS A 342 5.17 -1.63 -7.28
N ARG A 343 5.58 -2.13 -8.44
CA ARG A 343 4.64 -2.57 -9.46
C ARG A 343 3.97 -3.88 -9.06
N VAL A 344 2.65 -3.91 -9.17
CA VAL A 344 1.80 -5.09 -9.03
C VAL A 344 1.13 -5.39 -10.38
N VAL A 345 0.69 -6.62 -10.56
CA VAL A 345 0.00 -7.03 -11.80
C VAL A 345 -1.39 -6.39 -11.88
N CYS A 346 -2.08 -6.32 -10.74
CA CYS A 346 -3.34 -5.63 -10.59
C CYS A 346 -3.59 -5.30 -9.11
N ALA A 347 -4.53 -4.38 -8.88
CA ALA A 347 -5.17 -4.19 -7.60
C ALA A 347 -6.60 -4.77 -7.69
N ALA A 348 -6.94 -5.69 -6.80
CA ALA A 348 -8.22 -6.39 -6.82
C ALA A 348 -8.72 -6.68 -5.41
N PRO A 349 -10.04 -6.64 -5.16
CA PRO A 349 -10.61 -7.02 -3.88
C PRO A 349 -10.66 -8.56 -3.75
N ILE A 350 -9.66 -9.15 -3.14
CA ILE A 350 -9.59 -10.58 -2.89
C ILE A 350 -10.06 -10.84 -1.45
N VAL A 351 -11.31 -11.25 -1.34
CA VAL A 351 -11.96 -11.49 -0.04
C VAL A 351 -11.33 -12.65 0.71
N LEU A 352 -11.47 -12.64 2.03
CA LEU A 352 -10.96 -13.67 2.94
C LEU A 352 -9.43 -13.80 2.95
N LYS A 353 -8.73 -12.83 2.35
CA LYS A 353 -7.27 -12.66 2.43
C LYS A 353 -6.91 -11.31 3.05
N PRO A 354 -5.73 -11.18 3.67
CA PRO A 354 -5.31 -9.90 4.23
C PRO A 354 -5.23 -8.83 3.16
N ALA A 355 -5.65 -7.62 3.50
CA ALA A 355 -5.40 -6.45 2.67
C ALA A 355 -3.90 -6.18 2.54
N GLY A 356 -3.48 -5.61 1.42
CA GLY A 356 -2.08 -5.33 1.13
C GLY A 356 -1.49 -6.21 0.03
N LEU A 357 -0.17 -6.27 -0.01
CA LEU A 357 0.54 -7.04 -1.03
C LEU A 357 0.44 -8.54 -0.78
N ILE A 358 -0.12 -9.28 -1.73
CA ILE A 358 -0.22 -10.74 -1.68
C ILE A 358 0.31 -11.37 -2.98
N ARG A 359 0.49 -12.70 -2.98
CA ARG A 359 0.84 -13.45 -4.19
C ARG A 359 -0.32 -14.34 -4.62
N VAL A 360 -0.72 -14.21 -5.88
CA VAL A 360 -1.74 -15.05 -6.52
C VAL A 360 -1.14 -15.66 -7.78
N GLY A 361 -1.10 -16.98 -7.84
CA GLY A 361 -0.47 -17.67 -8.97
C GLY A 361 1.02 -17.28 -9.20
N GLY A 362 1.75 -16.95 -8.12
CA GLY A 362 3.14 -16.48 -8.17
C GLY A 362 3.31 -14.98 -8.48
N GLN A 363 2.27 -14.29 -8.87
CA GLN A 363 2.29 -12.86 -9.23
C GLN A 363 1.95 -11.97 -8.03
N ALA A 364 2.56 -10.79 -7.96
CA ALA A 364 2.29 -9.78 -6.95
C ALA A 364 0.97 -9.05 -7.26
N VAL A 365 0.01 -9.11 -6.34
CA VAL A 365 -1.30 -8.47 -6.43
C VAL A 365 -1.52 -7.62 -5.19
N LEU A 366 -2.04 -6.42 -5.37
CA LEU A 366 -2.47 -5.59 -4.25
C LEU A 366 -3.91 -5.96 -3.89
N ASN A 367 -4.10 -6.58 -2.72
CA ASN A 367 -5.43 -6.87 -2.21
C ASN A 367 -6.04 -5.62 -1.57
N VAL A 368 -7.09 -5.09 -2.18
CA VAL A 368 -7.80 -3.89 -1.72
C VAL A 368 -9.08 -4.20 -0.95
N SER A 369 -9.33 -5.46 -0.63
CA SER A 369 -10.52 -5.88 0.12
C SER A 369 -10.57 -5.24 1.50
N THR A 370 -11.76 -4.79 1.89
CA THR A 370 -12.04 -4.21 3.21
C THR A 370 -12.84 -5.16 4.09
N VAL A 371 -13.14 -6.36 3.60
CA VAL A 371 -13.92 -7.36 4.31
C VAL A 371 -13.19 -7.83 5.56
N LYS A 372 -13.88 -7.75 6.69
CA LYS A 372 -13.38 -8.23 7.98
C LYS A 372 -14.30 -9.33 8.49
N VAL A 373 -13.74 -10.51 8.68
CA VAL A 373 -14.41 -11.63 9.35
C VAL A 373 -14.54 -11.30 10.83
N ILE A 374 -15.66 -11.66 11.47
CA ILE A 374 -15.84 -11.47 12.91
C ILE A 374 -14.71 -12.22 13.65
N GLU A 375 -14.07 -11.55 14.59
CA GLU A 375 -13.07 -12.18 15.45
C GLU A 375 -13.77 -13.08 16.48
N PRO A 376 -13.32 -14.33 16.68
CA PRO A 376 -13.89 -15.19 17.71
C PRO A 376 -13.57 -14.67 19.11
N ALA A 377 -14.44 -14.90 20.07
CA ALA A 377 -14.17 -14.60 21.48
C ALA A 377 -12.87 -15.27 21.94
N ALA A 378 -12.18 -14.66 22.91
CA ALA A 378 -10.88 -15.16 23.37
C ALA A 378 -10.98 -16.51 24.05
N GLU A 379 -11.97 -16.67 24.92
CA GLU A 379 -12.15 -17.88 25.72
C GLU A 379 -13.04 -18.91 25.01
N PRO A 380 -12.77 -20.21 25.15
CA PRO A 380 -13.66 -21.28 24.72
C PRO A 380 -15.04 -21.16 25.38
N VAL A 381 -16.07 -21.54 24.66
CA VAL A 381 -17.47 -21.50 25.13
C VAL A 381 -18.18 -22.78 24.75
N GLU A 382 -19.17 -23.18 25.58
CA GLU A 382 -20.04 -24.29 25.29
C GLU A 382 -21.23 -23.86 24.39
N TRP A 383 -21.96 -24.82 23.82
CA TRP A 383 -23.12 -24.54 22.99
C TRP A 383 -24.16 -23.70 23.72
N GLY A 384 -24.47 -22.52 23.15
CA GLY A 384 -25.39 -21.54 23.72
C GLY A 384 -24.79 -20.62 24.80
N GLU A 385 -23.56 -20.86 25.24
CA GLU A 385 -22.87 -19.97 26.16
C GLU A 385 -22.37 -18.71 25.43
N GLY A 386 -22.83 -17.54 25.84
CA GLY A 386 -22.54 -16.27 25.18
C GLY A 386 -23.30 -16.03 23.87
N PHE A 387 -24.04 -17.05 23.36
CA PHE A 387 -24.88 -16.92 22.16
C PHE A 387 -26.22 -17.67 22.30
N PRO A 388 -27.00 -17.44 23.37
CA PRO A 388 -28.19 -18.20 23.68
C PRO A 388 -29.30 -18.02 22.64
N TRP A 389 -29.43 -16.84 22.06
CA TRP A 389 -30.45 -16.58 21.05
C TRP A 389 -30.11 -17.33 19.74
N LEU A 390 -28.86 -17.26 19.29
CA LEU A 390 -28.39 -17.98 18.11
C LEU A 390 -28.49 -19.49 18.25
N ALA A 391 -28.07 -20.03 19.39
CA ALA A 391 -28.17 -21.47 19.65
C ALA A 391 -29.64 -21.94 19.53
N GLN A 392 -30.55 -21.24 20.22
CA GLN A 392 -31.95 -21.57 20.19
C GLN A 392 -32.58 -21.38 18.79
N PHE A 393 -32.13 -20.38 18.01
CA PHE A 393 -32.55 -20.20 16.63
C PHE A 393 -32.08 -21.39 15.78
N LEU A 394 -30.83 -21.80 15.88
CA LEU A 394 -30.24 -22.88 15.10
C LEU A 394 -30.89 -24.25 15.45
N ASP A 395 -31.13 -24.53 16.73
CA ASP A 395 -31.77 -25.75 17.19
C ASP A 395 -33.20 -25.92 16.64
N GLY A 396 -33.88 -24.81 16.41
CA GLY A 396 -35.25 -24.82 15.90
C GLY A 396 -35.40 -24.61 14.39
N PHE A 397 -34.33 -24.26 13.67
CA PHE A 397 -34.43 -23.79 12.30
C PHE A 397 -34.54 -24.88 11.24
N PHE A 398 -33.93 -26.04 11.46
CA PHE A 398 -33.89 -27.12 10.49
C PHE A 398 -34.95 -28.20 10.75
N GLU A 399 -35.54 -28.78 9.68
CA GLU A 399 -36.43 -29.90 9.71
C GLU A 399 -36.14 -30.88 8.57
N PRO A 400 -35.69 -32.10 8.85
CA PRO A 400 -35.43 -32.65 10.19
C PRO A 400 -34.20 -32.09 10.90
N PRO A 401 -34.12 -32.19 12.25
CA PRO A 401 -33.02 -31.58 13.04
C PRO A 401 -31.62 -32.12 12.73
N GLU A 402 -31.51 -33.34 12.24
CA GLU A 402 -30.21 -33.94 11.85
C GLU A 402 -29.46 -33.20 10.74
N GLN A 403 -30.09 -32.21 10.12
CA GLN A 403 -29.45 -31.33 9.14
C GLN A 403 -28.48 -30.36 9.79
N LEU A 404 -28.76 -29.95 11.04
CA LEU A 404 -27.97 -28.91 11.74
C LEU A 404 -26.47 -29.21 11.79
N PRO A 405 -25.99 -30.41 12.14
CA PRO A 405 -24.55 -30.71 12.13
C PRO A 405 -23.89 -30.54 10.75
N TYR A 406 -24.61 -30.86 9.66
CA TYR A 406 -24.08 -30.65 8.30
C TYR A 406 -23.97 -29.16 7.93
N PHE A 407 -24.97 -28.37 8.32
CA PHE A 407 -24.94 -26.94 8.12
C PHE A 407 -23.83 -26.28 8.94
N LEU A 408 -23.66 -26.66 10.21
CA LEU A 408 -22.59 -26.18 11.08
C LEU A 408 -21.21 -26.58 10.55
N ALA A 409 -21.04 -27.79 10.01
CA ALA A 409 -19.79 -28.21 9.39
C ALA A 409 -19.48 -27.40 8.13
N TRP A 410 -20.49 -27.14 7.30
CA TRP A 410 -20.36 -26.25 6.14
C TRP A 410 -19.97 -24.81 6.57
N LEU A 411 -20.63 -24.26 7.59
CA LEU A 411 -20.38 -22.92 8.11
C LEU A 411 -19.01 -22.81 8.79
N LYS A 412 -18.59 -23.83 9.56
CA LYS A 412 -17.25 -23.92 10.15
C LYS A 412 -16.17 -23.79 9.07
N ARG A 413 -16.28 -24.58 7.99
CA ARG A 413 -15.33 -24.53 6.87
C ARG A 413 -15.32 -23.17 6.19
N PHE A 414 -16.45 -22.51 6.09
CA PHE A 414 -16.54 -21.16 5.54
C PHE A 414 -15.88 -20.13 6.47
N TYR A 415 -16.20 -20.17 7.74
CA TYR A 415 -15.63 -19.26 8.73
C TYR A 415 -14.12 -19.44 8.88
N GLU A 416 -13.62 -20.68 8.91
CA GLU A 416 -12.20 -20.99 8.91
C GLU A 416 -11.47 -20.49 7.66
N THR A 417 -12.11 -20.49 6.50
CA THR A 417 -11.55 -19.92 5.26
C THR A 417 -11.21 -18.44 5.47
N GLY A 418 -12.07 -17.70 6.13
CA GLY A 418 -11.84 -16.29 6.44
C GLY A 418 -10.92 -16.06 7.62
N TRP A 419 -11.19 -16.71 8.75
CA TRP A 419 -10.46 -16.52 9.99
C TRP A 419 -9.01 -17.03 9.91
N ARG A 420 -8.83 -18.29 9.50
CA ARG A 420 -7.50 -18.89 9.34
C ARG A 420 -6.83 -18.52 8.02
N ARG A 421 -7.52 -17.78 7.15
CA ARG A 421 -7.06 -17.39 5.80
C ARG A 421 -6.62 -18.57 4.95
N ALA A 422 -7.21 -19.72 5.20
CA ALA A 422 -7.00 -20.95 4.46
C ALA A 422 -7.96 -21.00 3.26
N LEU A 423 -7.43 -21.32 2.07
CA LEU A 423 -8.25 -21.44 0.87
C LEU A 423 -9.03 -22.75 0.85
N LEU A 424 -10.12 -22.84 1.63
CA LEU A 424 -10.94 -24.00 1.73
C LEU A 424 -12.15 -23.88 0.77
N PRO A 425 -12.27 -24.73 -0.27
CA PRO A 425 -13.46 -24.74 -1.12
C PRO A 425 -14.67 -25.23 -0.35
N GLY A 426 -15.89 -24.88 -0.81
CA GLY A 426 -17.10 -25.35 -0.18
C GLY A 426 -18.28 -25.35 -1.13
N GLN A 427 -19.33 -26.07 -0.73
CA GLN A 427 -20.55 -26.25 -1.48
C GLN A 427 -21.40 -24.96 -1.48
N ALA A 428 -22.34 -24.85 -2.43
CA ALA A 428 -23.43 -23.92 -2.35
C ALA A 428 -24.52 -24.51 -1.40
N ALA A 429 -25.11 -23.68 -0.54
CA ALA A 429 -26.15 -24.04 0.38
C ALA A 429 -27.51 -23.51 -0.11
N PHE A 430 -28.51 -24.34 -0.10
CA PHE A 430 -29.89 -23.97 -0.40
C PHE A 430 -30.69 -24.10 0.88
N LEU A 431 -31.42 -23.06 1.26
CA LEU A 431 -32.32 -23.00 2.41
C LEU A 431 -33.74 -22.90 1.89
N CYS A 432 -34.46 -24.01 1.94
CA CYS A 432 -35.79 -24.13 1.38
C CYS A 432 -36.84 -24.29 2.48
N GLY A 433 -37.91 -23.52 2.42
CA GLY A 433 -38.98 -23.56 3.41
C GLY A 433 -40.05 -22.54 3.10
N GLU A 434 -41.14 -22.55 3.85
CA GLU A 434 -42.23 -21.61 3.67
C GLU A 434 -41.82 -20.16 3.90
N LYS A 435 -42.67 -19.25 3.52
CA LYS A 435 -42.44 -17.80 3.72
C LYS A 435 -42.28 -17.48 5.21
N ASP A 436 -41.52 -16.46 5.52
CA ASP A 436 -41.28 -15.89 6.87
C ASP A 436 -40.64 -16.87 7.89
N GLN A 437 -39.89 -17.87 7.42
CA GLN A 437 -39.17 -18.85 8.26
C GLN A 437 -37.76 -18.42 8.67
N GLY A 438 -37.35 -17.17 8.49
CA GLY A 438 -36.02 -16.67 8.90
C GLY A 438 -34.86 -17.02 7.95
N LYS A 439 -35.15 -17.48 6.73
CA LYS A 439 -34.11 -17.77 5.70
C LYS A 439 -33.18 -16.57 5.44
N ASN A 440 -33.78 -15.39 5.31
CA ASN A 440 -33.03 -14.12 5.07
C ASN A 440 -32.27 -13.67 6.31
N LEU A 441 -32.77 -13.96 7.52
CA LEU A 441 -32.02 -13.71 8.74
C LEU A 441 -30.78 -14.60 8.82
N MET A 442 -30.90 -15.87 8.43
CA MET A 442 -29.75 -16.79 8.37
C MET A 442 -28.73 -16.35 7.35
N SER A 443 -29.13 -16.14 6.09
CA SER A 443 -28.18 -15.76 5.01
C SER A 443 -27.68 -14.33 5.11
N GLY A 444 -28.58 -13.35 5.23
CA GLY A 444 -28.28 -11.92 5.14
C GLY A 444 -27.76 -11.28 6.43
N VAL A 445 -28.03 -11.92 7.61
CA VAL A 445 -27.55 -11.40 8.89
C VAL A 445 -26.54 -12.33 9.54
N ILE A 446 -26.92 -13.56 9.91
CA ILE A 446 -26.05 -14.44 10.69
C ILE A 446 -24.79 -14.80 9.90
N VAL A 447 -24.94 -15.48 8.77
CA VAL A 447 -23.78 -15.92 7.97
C VAL A 447 -23.05 -14.72 7.39
N SER A 448 -23.79 -13.74 6.84
CA SER A 448 -23.21 -12.53 6.27
C SER A 448 -22.31 -11.79 7.24
N LYS A 449 -22.80 -11.44 8.43
CA LYS A 449 -22.00 -10.73 9.44
C LYS A 449 -20.81 -11.55 9.92
N LEU A 450 -21.01 -12.86 10.14
CA LEU A 450 -19.93 -13.75 10.60
C LEU A 450 -18.72 -13.71 9.65
N VAL A 451 -18.95 -13.69 8.34
CA VAL A 451 -17.89 -13.75 7.32
C VAL A 451 -17.50 -12.39 6.73
N GLY A 452 -18.14 -11.29 7.15
CA GLY A 452 -17.80 -9.92 6.80
C GLY A 452 -18.57 -9.30 5.64
N GLY A 453 -19.70 -9.90 5.24
CA GLY A 453 -20.62 -9.30 4.27
C GLY A 453 -21.14 -10.26 3.21
N HIS A 454 -22.16 -9.81 2.50
CA HIS A 454 -22.73 -10.51 1.36
C HIS A 454 -23.10 -9.54 0.24
N VAL A 455 -23.39 -10.09 -0.92
CA VAL A 455 -23.96 -9.39 -2.06
C VAL A 455 -25.05 -10.24 -2.69
N ASP A 456 -26.13 -9.61 -3.13
CA ASP A 456 -27.12 -10.29 -3.96
C ASP A 456 -26.52 -10.54 -5.36
N ALA A 457 -26.38 -11.81 -5.72
CA ALA A 457 -25.81 -12.26 -6.98
C ALA A 457 -26.86 -12.86 -7.93
N ALA A 458 -28.15 -12.66 -7.67
CA ALA A 458 -29.24 -13.23 -8.46
C ALA A 458 -29.12 -12.93 -9.95
N ASP A 459 -28.93 -11.67 -10.31
CA ASP A 459 -28.81 -11.23 -11.70
C ASP A 459 -27.63 -11.89 -12.43
N TYR A 460 -26.50 -12.04 -11.74
CA TYR A 460 -25.33 -12.67 -12.32
C TYR A 460 -25.51 -14.19 -12.45
N LEU A 461 -26.01 -14.84 -11.41
CA LEU A 461 -26.23 -16.28 -11.43
C LEU A 461 -27.29 -16.70 -12.43
N THR A 462 -28.32 -15.89 -12.64
CA THR A 462 -29.37 -16.13 -13.63
C THR A 462 -29.00 -15.68 -15.06
N GLY A 463 -27.87 -15.02 -15.23
CA GLY A 463 -27.37 -14.56 -16.53
C GLY A 463 -28.01 -13.27 -17.03
N GLN A 464 -28.69 -12.51 -16.18
CA GLN A 464 -29.26 -11.20 -16.53
C GLN A 464 -28.16 -10.15 -16.69
N THR A 465 -27.05 -10.28 -15.96
CA THR A 465 -25.85 -9.46 -16.15
C THR A 465 -24.63 -10.31 -16.49
N LYS A 466 -23.71 -9.75 -17.28
CA LYS A 466 -22.40 -10.33 -17.57
C LYS A 466 -21.29 -9.74 -16.71
N PHE A 467 -21.54 -8.62 -16.05
CA PHE A 467 -20.57 -7.92 -15.24
C PHE A 467 -20.50 -8.59 -13.86
N SER A 468 -19.30 -9.04 -13.50
CA SER A 468 -19.07 -9.84 -12.30
C SER A 468 -18.16 -9.20 -11.26
N GLY A 469 -17.50 -8.06 -11.58
CA GLY A 469 -16.45 -7.47 -10.74
C GLY A 469 -16.90 -7.20 -9.32
N GLY A 470 -18.00 -6.48 -9.13
CA GLY A 470 -18.51 -6.12 -7.80
C GLY A 470 -18.93 -7.30 -6.92
N PHE A 471 -19.32 -8.43 -7.52
CA PHE A 471 -19.71 -9.62 -6.73
C PHE A 471 -18.53 -10.28 -6.03
N PHE A 472 -17.35 -10.25 -6.63
CA PHE A 472 -16.12 -10.82 -6.03
C PHE A 472 -15.59 -10.02 -4.84
N GLU A 473 -16.13 -8.84 -4.60
CA GLU A 473 -15.78 -8.00 -3.44
C GLU A 473 -16.35 -8.53 -2.12
N MET A 474 -17.31 -9.47 -2.18
CA MET A 474 -17.96 -10.04 -1.00
C MET A 474 -17.72 -11.55 -0.88
N PRO A 475 -17.54 -12.03 0.37
CA PRO A 475 -17.28 -13.45 0.62
C PRO A 475 -18.52 -14.34 0.45
N LEU A 476 -19.72 -13.79 0.66
CA LEU A 476 -20.96 -14.49 0.53
C LEU A 476 -21.80 -13.94 -0.62
N TRP A 477 -22.19 -14.79 -1.54
CA TRP A 477 -23.19 -14.47 -2.55
C TRP A 477 -24.54 -15.00 -2.08
N SER A 478 -25.50 -14.14 -1.96
CA SER A 478 -26.89 -14.51 -1.69
C SER A 478 -27.71 -14.47 -2.97
N MET A 479 -28.73 -15.26 -3.02
CA MET A 479 -29.76 -15.25 -4.04
C MET A 479 -31.08 -15.50 -3.34
N ASP A 480 -31.93 -14.48 -3.29
CA ASP A 480 -33.18 -14.50 -2.54
C ASP A 480 -34.37 -14.23 -3.46
N ASP A 481 -35.46 -14.95 -3.23
CA ASP A 481 -36.76 -14.83 -3.91
C ASP A 481 -36.67 -14.55 -5.43
N VAL A 482 -35.88 -15.36 -6.14
CA VAL A 482 -35.61 -15.13 -7.57
C VAL A 482 -36.86 -15.43 -8.37
N THR A 483 -37.12 -14.54 -9.33
CA THR A 483 -38.14 -14.78 -10.40
C THR A 483 -37.90 -16.15 -11.04
N PRO A 484 -38.91 -16.97 -11.20
CA PRO A 484 -38.78 -18.34 -11.68
C PRO A 484 -37.90 -18.43 -12.93
N LEU A 485 -36.96 -19.36 -12.95
CA LEU A 485 -36.19 -19.71 -14.14
C LEU A 485 -37.12 -20.49 -15.08
N ALA A 486 -38.04 -19.75 -15.70
CA ALA A 486 -39.12 -20.32 -16.54
C ALA A 486 -38.59 -21.07 -17.79
N ASP A 487 -37.34 -20.76 -18.19
CA ASP A 487 -36.70 -21.29 -19.40
C ASP A 487 -35.67 -22.37 -19.00
N SER A 488 -35.79 -23.55 -19.58
CA SER A 488 -34.84 -24.65 -19.37
C SER A 488 -33.42 -24.34 -19.80
N ALA A 489 -33.21 -23.43 -20.74
CA ALA A 489 -31.89 -22.97 -21.15
C ALA A 489 -31.24 -22.08 -20.07
N LYS A 490 -32.00 -21.16 -19.49
CA LYS A 490 -31.57 -20.33 -18.36
C LYS A 490 -31.25 -21.19 -17.14
N HIS A 491 -32.08 -22.17 -16.82
CA HIS A 491 -31.82 -23.10 -15.72
C HIS A 491 -30.54 -23.93 -15.93
N ARG A 492 -30.31 -24.43 -17.14
CA ARG A 492 -29.01 -25.09 -17.48
C ARG A 492 -27.81 -24.17 -17.33
N HIS A 493 -27.95 -22.92 -17.81
CA HIS A 493 -26.88 -21.92 -17.65
C HIS A 493 -26.58 -21.65 -16.18
N TYR A 494 -27.61 -21.38 -15.39
CA TYR A 494 -27.51 -21.19 -13.95
C TYR A 494 -26.81 -22.37 -13.25
N THR A 495 -27.24 -23.60 -13.51
CA THR A 495 -26.62 -24.81 -12.93
C THR A 495 -25.17 -24.97 -13.33
N ALA A 496 -24.82 -24.67 -14.59
CA ALA A 496 -23.43 -24.70 -15.06
C ALA A 496 -22.56 -23.62 -14.40
N LEU A 497 -23.10 -22.41 -14.23
CA LEU A 497 -22.41 -21.31 -13.55
C LEU A 497 -22.21 -21.62 -12.06
N LEU A 498 -23.21 -22.13 -11.37
CA LEU A 498 -23.13 -22.59 -9.98
C LEU A 498 -22.03 -23.64 -9.81
N LYS A 499 -22.01 -24.67 -10.67
CA LYS A 499 -20.94 -25.68 -10.69
C LYS A 499 -19.56 -25.05 -10.86
N LYS A 500 -19.43 -24.10 -11.78
CA LYS A 500 -18.17 -23.36 -12.04
C LYS A 500 -17.72 -22.59 -10.81
N MET A 501 -18.65 -21.89 -10.14
CA MET A 501 -18.34 -21.07 -8.96
C MET A 501 -17.89 -21.91 -7.77
N VAL A 502 -18.52 -23.08 -7.55
CA VAL A 502 -18.14 -24.00 -6.48
C VAL A 502 -16.85 -24.76 -6.80
N ALA A 503 -16.60 -25.07 -8.09
CA ALA A 503 -15.49 -25.92 -8.50
C ALA A 503 -14.17 -25.18 -8.63
N ASN A 504 -14.18 -23.91 -9.04
CA ASN A 504 -12.99 -23.14 -9.36
C ASN A 504 -12.62 -22.18 -8.19
N ARG A 505 -11.41 -21.65 -8.27
CA ARG A 505 -10.90 -20.61 -7.34
C ARG A 505 -10.52 -19.35 -8.07
N ILE A 506 -10.13 -19.46 -9.34
CA ILE A 506 -9.64 -18.36 -10.16
C ILE A 506 -10.71 -18.01 -11.18
N PHE A 507 -11.10 -16.76 -11.21
CA PHE A 507 -12.15 -16.24 -12.07
C PHE A 507 -11.69 -15.00 -12.82
N SER A 508 -12.37 -14.71 -13.91
CA SER A 508 -12.24 -13.43 -14.62
C SER A 508 -13.35 -12.51 -14.12
N ALA A 509 -12.95 -11.44 -13.44
CA ALA A 509 -13.86 -10.38 -13.02
C ALA A 509 -13.94 -9.34 -14.13
N ASP A 510 -15.15 -9.11 -14.64
CA ASP A 510 -15.44 -8.13 -15.68
C ASP A 510 -16.25 -6.97 -15.09
N GLU A 511 -15.69 -5.78 -15.18
CA GLU A 511 -16.33 -4.54 -14.75
C GLU A 511 -16.48 -3.60 -15.96
N LYS A 512 -17.61 -2.91 -16.00
CA LYS A 512 -17.89 -1.94 -17.07
C LYS A 512 -16.77 -0.88 -17.13
N PHE A 513 -16.20 -0.70 -18.34
CA PHE A 513 -15.09 0.25 -18.61
C PHE A 513 -13.75 -0.06 -17.96
N LYS A 514 -13.56 -1.23 -17.34
CA LYS A 514 -12.28 -1.69 -16.82
C LYS A 514 -11.76 -2.90 -17.59
N LYS A 515 -10.45 -3.16 -17.52
CA LYS A 515 -9.88 -4.41 -18.04
C LYS A 515 -10.35 -5.58 -17.19
N VAL A 516 -10.65 -6.70 -17.84
CA VAL A 516 -10.91 -7.97 -17.16
C VAL A 516 -9.76 -8.30 -16.23
N GLN A 517 -10.06 -8.51 -14.97
CA GLN A 517 -9.08 -8.85 -13.93
C GLN A 517 -9.21 -10.31 -13.55
N THR A 518 -8.08 -10.93 -13.22
CA THR A 518 -8.08 -12.28 -12.64
C THR A 518 -8.18 -12.16 -11.12
N VAL A 519 -9.23 -12.72 -10.53
CA VAL A 519 -9.48 -12.72 -9.09
C VAL A 519 -9.47 -14.14 -8.55
N GLU A 520 -8.96 -14.33 -7.34
CA GLU A 520 -9.10 -15.56 -6.59
C GLU A 520 -10.25 -15.40 -5.58
N TRP A 521 -11.26 -16.23 -5.68
CA TRP A 521 -12.43 -16.18 -4.81
C TRP A 521 -12.70 -17.55 -4.17
N CYS A 522 -12.84 -17.57 -2.87
CA CYS A 522 -13.13 -18.74 -2.05
C CYS A 522 -14.36 -18.52 -1.14
N GLY A 523 -15.26 -17.66 -1.57
CA GLY A 523 -16.52 -17.42 -0.88
C GLY A 523 -17.50 -18.60 -1.01
N ARG A 524 -18.72 -18.37 -0.59
CA ARG A 524 -19.83 -19.33 -0.66
C ARG A 524 -21.07 -18.69 -1.29
N ILE A 525 -21.95 -19.55 -1.74
CA ILE A 525 -23.25 -19.16 -2.27
C ILE A 525 -24.32 -19.72 -1.36
N ILE A 526 -25.26 -18.87 -0.94
CA ILE A 526 -26.51 -19.27 -0.28
C ILE A 526 -27.66 -18.85 -1.17
N VAL A 527 -28.55 -19.80 -1.42
CA VAL A 527 -29.80 -19.58 -2.15
C VAL A 527 -30.96 -19.84 -1.20
N THR A 528 -31.88 -18.90 -1.08
CA THR A 528 -33.13 -19.12 -0.35
C THR A 528 -34.26 -19.41 -1.34
N ALA A 529 -35.14 -20.28 -1.02
CA ALA A 529 -36.28 -20.64 -1.85
C ALA A 529 -37.52 -20.93 -1.01
N ASN A 530 -38.68 -20.56 -1.52
CA ASN A 530 -39.96 -21.02 -0.98
C ASN A 530 -40.31 -22.40 -1.55
N LEU A 531 -41.22 -23.11 -0.89
CA LEU A 531 -41.63 -24.48 -1.28
C LEU A 531 -42.73 -24.50 -2.36
N ASP A 532 -43.15 -23.31 -2.82
CA ASP A 532 -44.11 -23.27 -3.93
C ASP A 532 -43.50 -23.80 -5.24
N PRO A 533 -44.32 -24.32 -6.17
CA PRO A 533 -43.82 -24.95 -7.39
C PRO A 533 -42.97 -24.04 -8.31
N GLU A 534 -43.09 -22.74 -8.18
CA GLU A 534 -42.32 -21.76 -8.98
C GLU A 534 -40.96 -21.49 -8.33
N SER A 535 -40.94 -21.19 -7.04
CA SER A 535 -39.69 -20.87 -6.31
C SER A 535 -38.77 -22.08 -6.24
N ILE A 536 -39.29 -23.32 -6.11
CA ILE A 536 -38.52 -24.56 -6.02
C ILE A 536 -37.71 -24.83 -7.31
N ARG A 537 -38.05 -24.19 -8.46
CA ARG A 537 -37.30 -24.31 -9.72
C ARG A 537 -35.89 -23.76 -9.67
N VAL A 538 -35.56 -22.99 -8.65
CA VAL A 538 -34.19 -22.53 -8.44
C VAL A 538 -33.24 -23.66 -8.00
N LEU A 539 -33.81 -24.80 -7.51
CA LEU A 539 -33.00 -25.95 -7.14
C LEU A 539 -32.39 -26.60 -8.38
N PRO A 540 -31.05 -26.83 -8.37
CA PRO A 540 -30.39 -27.50 -9.48
C PRO A 540 -30.81 -28.95 -9.56
N ALA A 541 -31.06 -29.45 -10.78
CA ALA A 541 -31.23 -30.90 -10.97
C ALA A 541 -29.92 -31.60 -10.58
N LEU A 542 -29.99 -32.44 -9.55
CA LEU A 542 -28.84 -33.18 -9.04
C LEU A 542 -28.48 -34.36 -9.90
N ASP A 543 -27.24 -34.42 -10.32
CA ASP A 543 -26.60 -35.51 -11.03
C ASP A 543 -25.26 -35.89 -10.38
N VAL A 544 -24.61 -36.94 -10.86
CA VAL A 544 -23.32 -37.41 -10.36
C VAL A 544 -22.24 -36.28 -10.38
N SER A 545 -22.38 -35.27 -11.25
CA SER A 545 -21.40 -34.22 -11.41
C SER A 545 -21.59 -33.04 -10.45
N ASN A 546 -22.73 -32.92 -9.76
CA ASN A 546 -23.03 -31.77 -8.91
C ASN A 546 -23.54 -32.10 -7.51
N GLN A 547 -23.96 -33.37 -7.23
CA GLN A 547 -24.45 -33.77 -5.93
C GLN A 547 -23.48 -33.54 -4.76
N ASP A 548 -22.17 -33.48 -5.04
CA ASP A 548 -21.13 -33.15 -4.06
C ASP A 548 -20.94 -31.67 -3.86
N LYS A 549 -21.50 -30.82 -4.72
CA LYS A 549 -21.26 -29.37 -4.80
C LYS A 549 -22.37 -28.54 -4.16
N VAL A 550 -23.48 -29.19 -3.80
CA VAL A 550 -24.69 -28.52 -3.34
C VAL A 550 -25.17 -29.17 -2.05
N CYS A 551 -25.57 -28.35 -1.09
CA CYS A 551 -26.31 -28.81 0.08
C CYS A 551 -27.75 -28.30 -0.01
N LEU A 552 -28.72 -29.17 0.18
CA LEU A 552 -30.15 -28.82 0.22
C LEU A 552 -30.68 -29.03 1.65
N PHE A 553 -31.03 -27.91 2.27
CA PHE A 553 -31.55 -27.90 3.63
C PHE A 553 -33.01 -27.45 3.62
N ARG A 554 -33.86 -28.19 4.33
CA ARG A 554 -35.22 -27.81 4.59
C ARG A 554 -35.32 -27.10 5.93
N VAL A 555 -35.98 -25.95 5.93
CA VAL A 555 -36.15 -25.13 7.14
C VAL A 555 -37.63 -25.07 7.52
N LYS A 556 -37.89 -24.81 8.79
CA LYS A 556 -39.25 -24.70 9.33
C LYS A 556 -39.51 -23.39 10.04
N THR A 557 -40.78 -23.11 10.25
CA THR A 557 -41.21 -21.95 11.05
C THR A 557 -40.81 -22.15 12.52
N MET A 558 -40.20 -21.17 13.09
CA MET A 558 -39.98 -21.11 14.52
C MET A 558 -41.15 -20.42 15.19
N ASP A 559 -41.72 -21.11 16.20
CA ASP A 559 -42.75 -20.56 17.06
C ASP A 559 -42.14 -19.53 18.04
N ARG A 560 -41.79 -18.32 17.54
CA ARG A 560 -41.11 -17.32 18.35
C ARG A 560 -41.41 -15.89 17.96
N ASN A 561 -41.46 -15.04 19.01
CA ASN A 561 -41.37 -13.60 18.86
C ASN A 561 -39.89 -13.18 18.70
N PHE A 562 -39.54 -12.63 17.56
CA PHE A 562 -38.24 -12.01 17.37
C PHE A 562 -38.16 -10.69 18.16
N PRO A 563 -37.10 -10.45 18.93
CA PRO A 563 -36.91 -9.16 19.55
C PRO A 563 -36.79 -8.05 18.48
N ALA A 564 -37.24 -6.84 18.83
CA ALA A 564 -37.19 -5.72 17.88
C ALA A 564 -35.75 -5.38 17.46
N ASP A 565 -34.76 -5.67 18.29
CA ASP A 565 -33.32 -5.46 18.13
C ASP A 565 -32.55 -6.75 17.75
N VAL A 566 -33.22 -7.72 17.13
CA VAL A 566 -32.64 -9.04 16.82
C VAL A 566 -31.29 -8.98 16.09
N VAL A 567 -31.09 -8.00 15.23
CA VAL A 567 -29.82 -7.82 14.50
C VAL A 567 -28.67 -7.41 15.42
N GLU A 568 -28.96 -6.64 16.45
CA GLU A 568 -27.99 -6.23 17.46
C GLU A 568 -27.66 -7.38 18.40
N VAL A 569 -28.66 -8.13 18.84
CA VAL A 569 -28.49 -9.35 19.62
C VAL A 569 -27.58 -10.34 18.88
N ILE A 570 -27.92 -10.68 17.63
CA ILE A 570 -27.09 -11.56 16.79
C ILE A 570 -25.65 -11.01 16.70
N THR A 571 -25.49 -9.72 16.43
CA THR A 571 -24.16 -9.13 16.27
C THR A 571 -23.31 -9.25 17.53
N GLY A 572 -23.93 -9.11 18.71
CA GLY A 572 -23.25 -9.30 19.99
C GLY A 572 -22.87 -10.75 20.29
N GLU A 573 -23.66 -11.71 19.79
CA GLU A 573 -23.48 -13.16 20.03
C GLU A 573 -22.48 -13.80 19.03
N LEU A 574 -22.30 -13.22 17.84
CA LEU A 574 -21.45 -13.79 16.79
C LEU A 574 -19.99 -14.08 17.19
N PRO A 575 -19.29 -13.27 18.02
CA PRO A 575 -17.94 -13.61 18.46
C PRO A 575 -17.88 -14.91 19.26
N TYR A 576 -18.85 -15.15 20.12
CA TYR A 576 -18.95 -16.37 20.94
C TYR A 576 -19.31 -17.58 20.08
N PHE A 577 -20.28 -17.41 19.20
CA PHE A 577 -20.63 -18.45 18.22
C PHE A 577 -19.45 -18.78 17.30
N GLY A 578 -18.70 -17.78 16.84
CA GLY A 578 -17.48 -17.97 16.05
C GLY A 578 -16.42 -18.76 16.84
N ARG A 579 -16.27 -18.49 18.14
CA ARG A 579 -15.36 -19.22 19.02
C ARG A 579 -15.77 -20.67 19.13
N TRP A 580 -17.04 -20.93 19.50
CA TRP A 580 -17.57 -22.26 19.57
C TRP A 580 -17.40 -23.01 18.25
N LEU A 581 -17.71 -22.38 17.14
CA LEU A 581 -17.65 -22.99 15.81
C LEU A 581 -16.21 -23.42 15.43
N ILE A 582 -15.19 -22.66 15.85
CA ILE A 582 -13.77 -23.02 15.64
C ILE A 582 -13.39 -24.23 16.48
N ASP A 583 -13.82 -24.27 17.75
CA ASP A 583 -13.42 -25.32 18.69
C ASP A 583 -14.24 -26.59 18.52
N TRP A 584 -15.46 -26.46 17.98
CA TRP A 584 -16.35 -27.62 17.77
C TRP A 584 -15.69 -28.70 16.91
N GLU A 585 -15.65 -29.94 17.44
CA GLU A 585 -15.19 -31.09 16.69
C GLU A 585 -16.33 -31.61 15.81
N MET A 586 -16.11 -31.67 14.51
CA MET A 586 -17.09 -32.13 13.54
C MET A 586 -17.33 -33.63 13.75
N PRO A 587 -18.59 -34.08 13.96
CA PRO A 587 -18.90 -35.49 14.06
C PRO A 587 -18.47 -36.28 12.81
N GLU A 588 -18.03 -37.51 12.97
CA GLU A 588 -17.51 -38.34 11.88
C GLU A 588 -18.47 -38.49 10.69
N HIS A 589 -19.76 -38.52 10.98
CA HIS A 589 -20.79 -38.70 9.95
C HIS A 589 -20.91 -37.51 9.00
N VAL A 590 -20.50 -36.27 9.40
CA VAL A 590 -20.50 -35.08 8.54
C VAL A 590 -19.17 -34.84 7.84
N VAL A 591 -18.09 -35.47 8.31
CA VAL A 591 -16.77 -35.34 7.70
C VAL A 591 -16.73 -36.03 6.35
N GLY A 592 -16.26 -35.30 5.31
CA GLY A 592 -16.17 -35.82 3.96
C GLY A 592 -14.73 -35.99 3.51
N THR A 593 -14.48 -36.98 2.65
CA THR A 593 -13.17 -37.24 2.03
C THR A 593 -12.91 -36.36 0.79
N SER A 594 -13.94 -35.63 0.32
CA SER A 594 -13.83 -34.75 -0.82
C SER A 594 -13.00 -33.51 -0.48
N ARG A 595 -12.60 -32.74 -1.51
CA ARG A 595 -11.90 -31.46 -1.35
C ARG A 595 -12.63 -30.42 -0.46
N TYR A 596 -13.92 -30.61 -0.22
CA TYR A 596 -14.72 -29.73 0.64
C TYR A 596 -14.51 -30.04 2.13
N GLY A 597 -14.03 -31.23 2.46
CA GLY A 597 -13.80 -31.70 3.84
C GLY A 597 -15.07 -31.96 4.65
N VAL A 598 -16.25 -31.73 4.04
CA VAL A 598 -17.56 -32.02 4.63
C VAL A 598 -18.44 -32.70 3.58
N LYS A 599 -19.34 -33.56 4.04
CA LYS A 599 -20.34 -34.22 3.17
C LYS A 599 -21.41 -33.21 2.78
N ALA A 600 -21.87 -33.29 1.54
CA ALA A 600 -23.09 -32.60 1.13
C ALA A 600 -24.29 -33.24 1.81
N TYR A 601 -25.18 -32.43 2.32
CA TYR A 601 -26.49 -32.89 2.80
C TYR A 601 -27.53 -32.61 1.72
N ILE A 602 -28.33 -33.62 1.40
CA ILE A 602 -29.39 -33.52 0.42
C ILE A 602 -30.69 -34.02 1.07
N GLU A 603 -31.55 -33.08 1.40
CA GLU A 603 -32.87 -33.42 1.91
C GLU A 603 -33.69 -34.09 0.78
N GLU A 604 -34.19 -35.32 1.04
CA GLU A 604 -34.76 -36.17 -0.01
C GLU A 604 -36.08 -35.62 -0.59
N SER A 605 -36.91 -34.97 0.21
CA SER A 605 -38.15 -34.38 -0.27
C SER A 605 -37.90 -33.23 -1.22
N LEU A 606 -36.93 -32.35 -0.90
CA LEU A 606 -36.52 -31.26 -1.77
C LEU A 606 -35.94 -31.76 -3.11
N GLN A 607 -35.16 -32.84 -3.05
CA GLN A 607 -34.65 -33.47 -4.28
C GLN A 607 -35.78 -34.02 -5.14
N ALA A 608 -36.79 -34.64 -4.53
CA ALA A 608 -37.96 -35.16 -5.24
C ALA A 608 -38.77 -34.01 -5.87
N GLU A 609 -39.00 -32.94 -5.13
CA GLU A 609 -39.71 -31.74 -5.59
C GLU A 609 -38.97 -31.05 -6.75
N ALA A 610 -37.63 -30.91 -6.65
CA ALA A 610 -36.80 -30.34 -7.72
C ALA A 610 -36.85 -31.16 -9.03
N ARG A 611 -36.78 -32.50 -8.92
CA ARG A 611 -36.94 -33.39 -10.08
C ARG A 611 -38.30 -33.25 -10.73
N GLN A 612 -39.33 -33.18 -9.91
CA GLN A 612 -40.71 -33.03 -10.41
C GLN A 612 -40.93 -31.70 -11.14
N SER A 613 -40.39 -30.61 -10.58
CA SER A 613 -40.46 -29.27 -11.19
C SER A 613 -39.69 -29.21 -12.52
N SER A 614 -38.54 -29.87 -12.60
CA SER A 614 -37.77 -29.96 -13.85
C SER A 614 -38.49 -30.73 -14.94
N ASP A 615 -39.09 -31.87 -14.60
CA ASP A 615 -39.87 -32.67 -15.56
C ASP A 615 -41.08 -31.90 -16.09
N THR A 616 -41.75 -31.12 -15.24
CA THR A 616 -42.91 -30.30 -15.62
C THR A 616 -42.48 -29.16 -16.54
N ALA A 617 -41.36 -28.47 -16.25
CA ALA A 617 -40.84 -27.39 -17.08
C ALA A 617 -40.41 -27.86 -18.49
N GLN A 618 -39.74 -29.03 -18.56
CA GLN A 618 -39.40 -29.65 -19.84
C GLN A 618 -40.64 -30.04 -20.64
N PHE A 619 -41.67 -30.53 -19.95
CA PHE A 619 -42.92 -30.87 -20.59
C PHE A 619 -43.70 -29.64 -21.07
N GLU A 620 -43.69 -28.55 -20.34
CA GLU A 620 -44.26 -27.26 -20.79
C GLU A 620 -43.61 -26.74 -22.05
N GLU A 621 -42.26 -26.83 -22.13
CA GLU A 621 -41.49 -26.42 -23.33
C GLU A 621 -41.88 -27.28 -24.53
N LEU A 622 -41.99 -28.59 -24.31
CA LEU A 622 -42.43 -29.52 -25.34
C LEU A 622 -43.88 -29.25 -25.78
N LEU A 623 -44.77 -28.98 -24.84
CA LEU A 623 -46.15 -28.59 -25.11
C LEU A 623 -46.23 -27.30 -25.90
N GLY A 624 -45.42 -26.29 -25.53
CA GLY A 624 -45.30 -25.00 -26.27
C GLY A 624 -44.84 -25.20 -27.70
N ALA A 625 -43.79 -26.03 -27.90
CA ALA A 625 -43.31 -26.34 -29.26
C ALA A 625 -44.40 -27.04 -30.11
N PHE A 626 -45.17 -27.94 -29.48
CA PHE A 626 -46.32 -28.56 -30.13
C PHE A 626 -47.43 -27.55 -30.47
N LEU A 627 -47.84 -26.70 -29.52
CA LEU A 627 -48.90 -25.72 -29.76
C LEU A 627 -48.54 -24.72 -30.86
N LYS A 628 -47.27 -24.43 -31.11
CA LYS A 628 -46.79 -23.62 -32.27
C LYS A 628 -47.06 -24.29 -33.62
N GLN A 629 -47.13 -25.61 -33.65
CA GLN A 629 -47.36 -26.37 -34.90
C GLN A 629 -48.86 -26.51 -35.26
N LEU A 630 -49.73 -26.15 -34.31
CA LEU A 630 -51.15 -26.16 -34.60
C LEU A 630 -51.53 -25.10 -35.67
N ALA A 631 -52.61 -25.37 -36.40
CA ALA A 631 -53.10 -24.47 -37.45
C ALA A 631 -53.34 -23.04 -36.91
N THR A 632 -52.96 -22.02 -37.69
CA THR A 632 -53.14 -20.62 -37.34
C THR A 632 -54.60 -20.33 -37.00
N GLY A 633 -54.84 -19.83 -35.76
CA GLY A 633 -56.19 -19.52 -35.29
C GLY A 633 -56.81 -20.63 -34.37
N THR A 634 -56.08 -21.72 -34.10
CA THR A 634 -56.52 -22.71 -33.13
C THR A 634 -56.57 -22.08 -31.73
N LYS A 635 -57.79 -22.01 -31.14
CA LYS A 635 -57.99 -21.39 -29.84
C LYS A 635 -57.75 -22.38 -28.69
N GLU A 636 -58.02 -23.61 -28.90
CA GLU A 636 -57.96 -24.68 -27.89
C GLU A 636 -57.49 -26.00 -28.51
N TRP A 637 -56.64 -26.71 -27.78
CA TRP A 637 -56.39 -28.13 -28.07
C TRP A 637 -57.17 -29.01 -27.09
N VAL A 638 -57.80 -30.09 -27.58
CA VAL A 638 -58.52 -31.02 -26.76
C VAL A 638 -58.13 -32.46 -27.12
N GLY A 639 -57.79 -33.28 -26.12
CA GLY A 639 -57.42 -34.67 -26.37
C GLY A 639 -57.08 -35.43 -25.06
N THR A 640 -56.87 -36.72 -25.21
CA THR A 640 -56.35 -37.55 -24.11
C THR A 640 -54.83 -37.44 -23.96
N ALA A 641 -54.28 -37.89 -22.87
CA ALA A 641 -52.82 -37.99 -22.70
C ALA A 641 -52.19 -38.92 -23.76
N THR A 642 -52.87 -39.87 -24.28
CA THR A 642 -52.45 -40.74 -25.37
C THR A 642 -52.38 -39.97 -26.70
N ASP A 643 -53.42 -39.16 -26.99
CA ASP A 643 -53.45 -38.35 -28.18
C ASP A 643 -52.35 -37.29 -28.18
N LEU A 644 -52.15 -36.65 -27.01
CA LEU A 644 -51.05 -35.69 -26.86
C LEU A 644 -49.69 -36.34 -27.08
N MET A 645 -49.45 -37.53 -26.48
CA MET A 645 -48.22 -38.25 -26.64
C MET A 645 -47.90 -38.58 -28.11
N ALA A 646 -48.93 -39.04 -28.85
CA ALA A 646 -48.76 -39.33 -30.26
C ALA A 646 -48.44 -38.10 -31.11
N GLN A 647 -48.99 -36.94 -30.75
CA GLN A 647 -48.73 -35.67 -31.44
C GLN A 647 -47.37 -35.04 -31.05
N LEU A 648 -46.98 -35.11 -29.77
CA LEU A 648 -45.67 -34.70 -29.27
C LEU A 648 -44.52 -35.50 -29.92
N ALA A 649 -44.73 -36.76 -30.24
CA ALA A 649 -43.75 -37.58 -30.93
C ALA A 649 -43.31 -37.02 -32.32
N ASN A 650 -44.14 -36.18 -32.92
CA ASN A 650 -43.86 -35.54 -34.22
C ASN A 650 -43.21 -34.16 -34.09
N VAL A 651 -42.97 -33.65 -32.89
CA VAL A 651 -42.31 -32.36 -32.66
C VAL A 651 -40.80 -32.52 -32.84
N GLU A 652 -40.22 -31.74 -33.80
CA GLU A 652 -38.84 -31.82 -34.16
C GLU A 652 -37.91 -31.43 -32.99
N GLY A 653 -36.86 -32.21 -32.75
CA GLY A 653 -35.87 -32.00 -31.67
C GLY A 653 -36.19 -32.63 -30.31
N PHE A 654 -37.40 -33.16 -30.10
CA PHE A 654 -37.82 -33.69 -28.81
C PHE A 654 -37.90 -35.25 -28.73
N GLY A 655 -37.56 -35.94 -29.81
CA GLY A 655 -37.58 -37.40 -29.83
C GLY A 655 -36.79 -38.10 -28.71
N PRO A 656 -35.60 -37.63 -28.32
CA PRO A 656 -34.86 -38.18 -27.18
C PRO A 656 -35.53 -38.02 -25.84
N LEU A 657 -36.30 -36.98 -25.61
CA LEU A 657 -37.00 -36.69 -24.35
C LEU A 657 -38.23 -37.58 -24.17
N LEU A 658 -38.77 -38.15 -25.24
CA LEU A 658 -39.97 -38.98 -25.24
C LEU A 658 -39.66 -40.48 -25.19
N ARG A 659 -38.42 -40.92 -25.25
CA ARG A 659 -38.05 -42.35 -25.34
C ARG A 659 -38.60 -43.22 -24.21
N ASP A 660 -38.74 -42.66 -23.00
CA ASP A 660 -39.23 -43.35 -21.82
C ASP A 660 -40.53 -42.77 -21.27
N VAL A 661 -41.23 -41.99 -22.09
CA VAL A 661 -42.49 -41.34 -21.67
C VAL A 661 -43.68 -42.23 -22.01
N THR A 662 -44.51 -42.48 -21.04
CA THR A 662 -45.76 -43.21 -21.21
C THR A 662 -46.97 -42.27 -21.16
N PRO A 663 -48.14 -42.63 -21.74
CA PRO A 663 -49.35 -41.83 -21.59
C PRO A 663 -49.71 -41.52 -20.15
N SER A 664 -49.44 -42.46 -19.22
CA SER A 664 -49.66 -42.28 -17.78
C SER A 664 -48.74 -41.22 -17.18
N ARG A 665 -47.48 -41.09 -17.68
CA ARG A 665 -46.56 -40.04 -17.25
C ARG A 665 -47.01 -38.67 -17.77
N ILE A 666 -47.43 -38.57 -19.05
CA ILE A 666 -48.02 -37.35 -19.62
C ILE A 666 -49.28 -36.94 -18.83
N GLY A 667 -50.17 -37.87 -18.55
CA GLY A 667 -51.36 -37.58 -17.76
C GLY A 667 -51.07 -37.06 -16.34
N ARG A 668 -49.96 -37.54 -15.73
CA ARG A 668 -49.49 -37.01 -14.44
C ARG A 668 -48.85 -35.61 -14.57
N LEU A 669 -48.12 -35.35 -15.65
CA LEU A 669 -47.54 -34.01 -15.91
C LEU A 669 -48.65 -32.99 -16.17
N LEU A 670 -49.64 -33.32 -16.99
CA LEU A 670 -50.82 -32.49 -17.21
C LEU A 670 -51.59 -32.24 -15.90
N ALA A 671 -51.76 -33.26 -15.05
CA ALA A 671 -52.45 -33.12 -13.77
C ALA A 671 -51.71 -32.22 -12.78
N ARG A 672 -50.37 -32.10 -12.88
CA ARG A 672 -49.56 -31.15 -12.09
C ARG A 672 -49.70 -29.73 -12.60
N MET A 673 -49.96 -29.55 -13.86
CA MET A 673 -50.18 -28.25 -14.48
C MET A 673 -51.66 -27.78 -14.35
N GLU A 674 -52.51 -28.60 -13.74
CA GLU A 674 -53.88 -28.22 -13.38
C GLU A 674 -53.81 -27.03 -12.40
N GLY A 675 -54.47 -25.92 -12.74
CA GLY A 675 -54.43 -24.67 -11.98
C GLY A 675 -53.54 -23.57 -12.60
N CYS A 676 -52.75 -23.85 -13.64
CA CYS A 676 -51.97 -22.84 -14.36
C CYS A 676 -52.85 -21.92 -15.23
N GLY A 677 -54.16 -21.98 -15.14
CA GLY A 677 -55.10 -21.10 -15.80
C GLY A 677 -55.31 -21.33 -17.32
N TYR A 678 -54.42 -22.05 -17.98
CA TYR A 678 -54.48 -22.39 -19.41
C TYR A 678 -54.79 -23.86 -19.67
N LEU A 679 -54.80 -24.72 -18.64
CA LEU A 679 -55.06 -26.16 -18.70
C LEU A 679 -56.24 -26.48 -17.82
N ASP A 680 -57.22 -27.20 -18.42
CA ASP A 680 -58.39 -27.74 -17.74
C ASP A 680 -58.66 -29.17 -18.22
N PHE A 681 -59.53 -29.92 -17.57
CA PHE A 681 -59.93 -31.23 -18.01
C PHE A 681 -61.40 -31.50 -17.78
N GLU A 682 -61.92 -32.30 -18.64
CA GLU A 682 -63.26 -32.90 -18.49
C GLU A 682 -63.14 -34.42 -18.38
N ARG A 683 -63.86 -34.98 -17.49
CA ARG A 683 -63.89 -36.44 -17.30
C ARG A 683 -65.18 -37.04 -17.90
N ASN A 684 -65.03 -37.83 -18.94
CA ASN A 684 -66.16 -38.67 -19.45
C ASN A 684 -66.09 -40.10 -18.88
N LYS A 685 -67.03 -40.97 -19.25
CA LYS A 685 -67.14 -42.33 -18.72
C LYS A 685 -65.94 -43.24 -19.04
N THR A 686 -65.13 -42.89 -20.01
CA THR A 686 -64.05 -43.76 -20.54
C THR A 686 -62.65 -43.15 -20.45
N ALA A 687 -62.53 -41.82 -20.40
CA ALA A 687 -61.20 -41.08 -20.44
C ALA A 687 -61.30 -39.72 -19.80
N ARG A 688 -60.10 -39.18 -19.41
CA ARG A 688 -59.88 -37.77 -19.06
C ARG A 688 -59.48 -37.05 -20.34
N LEU A 689 -60.26 -36.07 -20.73
CA LEU A 689 -60.00 -35.18 -21.86
C LEU A 689 -59.38 -33.88 -21.33
N TRP A 690 -58.19 -33.58 -21.77
CA TRP A 690 -57.48 -32.37 -21.40
C TRP A 690 -57.79 -31.28 -22.41
N ARG A 691 -57.90 -30.05 -21.94
CA ARG A 691 -58.16 -28.85 -22.73
C ARG A 691 -57.03 -27.87 -22.45
N VAL A 692 -56.31 -27.45 -23.49
CA VAL A 692 -55.26 -26.45 -23.43
C VAL A 692 -55.73 -25.22 -24.18
N ASP A 693 -55.96 -24.10 -23.46
CA ASP A 693 -56.25 -22.81 -24.04
C ASP A 693 -54.93 -22.21 -24.60
N VAL A 694 -54.80 -22.17 -25.91
CA VAL A 694 -53.62 -21.76 -26.63
C VAL A 694 -53.33 -20.27 -26.40
N GLY A 695 -54.37 -19.44 -26.33
CA GLY A 695 -54.22 -18.00 -26.09
C GLY A 695 -53.71 -17.71 -24.69
N LYS A 696 -54.26 -18.35 -23.67
CA LYS A 696 -53.83 -18.20 -22.30
C LYS A 696 -52.42 -18.81 -22.07
N PHE A 697 -52.11 -19.90 -22.76
CA PHE A 697 -50.77 -20.49 -22.68
C PHE A 697 -49.68 -19.50 -23.13
N TRP A 698 -49.89 -18.75 -24.22
CA TRP A 698 -48.92 -17.79 -24.71
C TRP A 698 -48.96 -16.46 -23.96
N ASN A 699 -50.09 -16.07 -23.40
CA ASN A 699 -50.21 -14.79 -22.65
C ASN A 699 -49.72 -14.92 -21.19
N ARG A 700 -49.30 -16.09 -20.72
CA ARG A 700 -48.80 -16.28 -19.34
C ARG A 700 -47.55 -15.49 -18.99
N GLU A 701 -46.71 -15.18 -20.01
CA GLU A 701 -45.50 -14.34 -19.82
C GLU A 701 -45.82 -12.85 -19.65
N SER A 702 -46.98 -12.39 -20.14
CA SER A 702 -47.40 -10.99 -20.02
C SER A 702 -48.09 -10.64 -18.69
N ILE A 703 -48.42 -11.61 -17.89
CA ILE A 703 -49.09 -11.43 -16.56
C ILE A 703 -48.03 -11.13 -15.45
N ASN A 704 -46.77 -11.41 -15.69
CA ASN A 704 -45.66 -11.16 -14.73
C ASN A 704 -44.97 -9.83 -14.92
N GLU A 705 -45.35 -8.97 -15.89
CA GLU A 705 -44.91 -7.59 -16.00
C GLU A 705 -45.92 -6.67 -15.31
N VAL A 706 -45.94 -6.64 -13.98
CA VAL A 706 -46.51 -5.50 -13.23
C VAL A 706 -45.41 -4.48 -13.09
N PRO A 707 -45.55 -3.25 -13.65
CA PRO A 707 -44.55 -2.21 -13.50
C PRO A 707 -44.57 -1.70 -12.06
N PHE A 708 -43.41 -1.67 -11.45
CA PHE A 708 -43.15 -0.88 -10.26
C PHE A 708 -42.58 0.48 -10.67
#